data_c86a2826f36bf316e5aa0989971b7441
#
_entry.id   c86a2826f36bf316e5aa0989971b7441
#
_cell.length_a   1.000
_cell.length_b   1.000
_cell.length_c   1.000
_cell.angle_alpha   90.00
_cell.angle_beta   90.00
_cell.angle_gamma   90.00
#
_symmetry.space_group_name_H-M   'P 1'
#
loop_
_entity.id
_entity.type
_entity.pdbx_description
1 polymer ?
#
loop_
_entity_poly.entity_id
_entity_poly.type
_entity_poly.pdbx_seq_one_letter_code
_entity_poly.pdbx_strand_id
1 'polypeptide(L)'
;MSDRAVSTRPARSYQAAAAILAERDTVLRRLVAEAGPPSVRPPAQTHFAALVRSILYQQLAGAAAAALHGRLIAALGDDITPQQLLSLSAETLRSAGLSANKAASLQDLAAKVLDGTVVLDPPRLRAESDAEIVARLCAVRGIGKWTAEMFLMFQLRRLDVWPTGDLGVRKGFGLAWGIPTPTAKDLEPLGEPYQPYRSVVAWYCWRAAELYAGAADSALTAEPRRAPGRAAGGMAHGEFCDSVIAESGAGMASQLGLARQQSISDMLHRTASRVPGKLAIVSGATRLTFAELEAAVSRSAAALAAEGLKKGDRLALLSHNCWQFVVLSFATARLGVVLVPVNFMLGPAEIAYILNHSEAAAFVAEDGLAATAGKAIAAAGSGISVRAVIRLSGCDVPAGWADVQQWIDREGTPPQVDVADDDLLRLMYTSGTESRPKGAMLSSRSLMWQYVSCIIDGGMDGDDVEVHSMPLYHCAQLDCFLGPDVYVGATSIVLPAPDPAAMLTAIESERATKLFCPPTVWIGLLRSPEFGHADLSSLRKGYYGASAMPVEVLRELRERLPHIRLWNFYGQTEMAPLATILGPDEQVSRAGSAGRAALNVETRLVDDNDVAVPPGIVGEIVHRSPHATLGYYKDDAMTATAFRSGWFHSGDLGVMTEDGYLTVVDRKKDMIKTGGENVASREVEEAIYRMDGVAEVAVFGVAHPRWVEAVVAVVVPKPGATLTEAAVIKHTREVLAGYKTPKRVVIAGAVPKNPSGKILKRQLRKELKDIAAHA
;
A
#
# COMPACT_ATOMS: atom_id res chain seq x y z
N MET A 1 51.66 -20.74 13.86
CA MET A 1 50.88 -21.32 14.94
C MET A 1 50.95 -20.37 16.10
N SER A 2 49.92 -19.59 16.33
CA SER A 2 49.82 -18.63 17.45
C SER A 2 48.45 -18.88 18.08
N ASP A 3 48.45 -19.57 19.21
CA ASP A 3 47.32 -19.78 20.10
C ASP A 3 46.81 -18.43 20.60
N ARG A 4 45.67 -17.97 20.07
CA ARG A 4 44.91 -16.89 20.70
C ARG A 4 44.08 -17.48 21.82
N ALA A 5 44.54 -17.35 23.04
CA ALA A 5 43.80 -17.67 24.25
C ALA A 5 42.45 -16.96 24.26
N VAL A 6 41.37 -17.76 24.30
CA VAL A 6 39.98 -17.30 24.44
C VAL A 6 39.87 -16.52 25.75
N SER A 7 39.47 -15.25 25.68
CA SER A 7 39.25 -14.39 26.85
C SER A 7 38.15 -15.01 27.72
N THR A 8 38.52 -15.41 28.95
CA THR A 8 37.66 -16.03 29.97
C THR A 8 36.76 -15.05 30.74
N ARG A 9 36.70 -13.77 30.34
CA ARG A 9 35.81 -12.79 31.00
C ARG A 9 34.40 -12.86 30.43
N PRO A 10 33.34 -12.96 31.27
CA PRO A 10 31.97 -12.96 30.80
C PRO A 10 31.63 -11.68 30.06
N ALA A 11 30.83 -11.81 28.97
CA ALA A 11 30.38 -10.67 28.19
C ALA A 11 29.53 -9.73 29.05
N ARG A 12 29.70 -8.42 28.83
CA ARG A 12 28.94 -7.36 29.51
C ARG A 12 27.97 -6.62 28.59
N SER A 13 27.86 -7.05 27.33
CA SER A 13 26.95 -6.44 26.35
C SER A 13 26.37 -7.51 25.41
N TYR A 14 25.22 -7.21 24.84
CA TYR A 14 24.58 -8.05 23.83
C TYR A 14 25.51 -8.35 22.64
N GLN A 15 26.25 -7.35 22.15
CA GLN A 15 27.20 -7.53 21.03
C GLN A 15 28.35 -8.46 21.39
N ALA A 16 28.94 -8.30 22.55
CA ALA A 16 30.03 -9.18 22.99
C ALA A 16 29.55 -10.63 23.24
N ALA A 17 28.34 -10.80 23.76
CA ALA A 17 27.72 -12.11 23.95
C ALA A 17 27.38 -12.76 22.58
N ALA A 18 26.93 -12.00 21.60
CA ALA A 18 26.67 -12.49 20.23
C ALA A 18 27.94 -13.02 19.58
N ALA A 19 29.08 -12.35 19.75
CA ALA A 19 30.36 -12.81 19.22
C ALA A 19 30.77 -14.15 19.84
N ILE A 20 30.64 -14.28 21.20
CA ILE A 20 30.94 -15.54 21.89
C ILE A 20 30.01 -16.68 21.42
N LEU A 21 28.74 -16.41 21.28
CA LEU A 21 27.76 -17.40 20.81
C LEU A 21 28.02 -17.83 19.36
N ALA A 22 28.41 -16.91 18.48
CA ALA A 22 28.76 -17.21 17.08
C ALA A 22 30.03 -18.09 16.94
N GLU A 23 30.93 -18.06 17.91
CA GLU A 23 32.07 -18.98 17.97
C GLU A 23 31.66 -20.40 18.36
N ARG A 24 30.60 -20.55 19.19
CA ARG A 24 30.17 -21.83 19.79
C ARG A 24 29.12 -22.55 18.97
N ASP A 25 28.29 -21.81 18.22
CA ASP A 25 27.13 -22.36 17.53
C ASP A 25 27.11 -21.90 16.06
N THR A 26 26.97 -22.86 15.13
CA THR A 26 27.00 -22.58 13.70
C THR A 26 25.72 -21.86 13.20
N VAL A 27 24.57 -22.11 13.85
CA VAL A 27 23.32 -21.45 13.54
C VAL A 27 23.40 -19.98 13.97
N LEU A 28 23.90 -19.72 15.19
CA LEU A 28 24.09 -18.35 15.67
C LEU A 28 25.15 -17.60 14.86
N ARG A 29 26.21 -18.26 14.41
CA ARG A 29 27.19 -17.66 13.48
C ARG A 29 26.52 -17.19 12.18
N ARG A 30 25.65 -18.02 11.60
CA ARG A 30 24.86 -17.66 10.41
C ARG A 30 23.94 -16.49 10.72
N LEU A 31 23.18 -16.52 11.80
CA LEU A 31 22.26 -15.45 12.19
C LEU A 31 22.97 -14.12 12.46
N VAL A 32 24.17 -14.15 13.09
CA VAL A 32 25.00 -12.96 13.28
C VAL A 32 25.43 -12.36 11.93
N ALA A 33 25.78 -13.21 10.96
CA ALA A 33 26.16 -12.75 9.63
C ALA A 33 24.97 -12.17 8.84
N GLU A 34 23.78 -12.75 8.96
CA GLU A 34 22.58 -12.34 8.20
C GLU A 34 21.84 -11.17 8.85
N ALA A 35 21.68 -11.16 10.18
CA ALA A 35 20.91 -10.14 10.92
C ALA A 35 21.79 -9.00 11.49
N GLY A 36 23.10 -9.14 11.43
CA GLY A 36 24.04 -8.20 12.06
C GLY A 36 24.07 -8.29 13.59
N PRO A 37 24.86 -7.43 14.25
CA PRO A 37 24.98 -7.42 15.71
C PRO A 37 23.71 -6.95 16.41
N PRO A 38 23.36 -7.48 17.61
CA PRO A 38 22.16 -7.08 18.33
C PRO A 38 22.17 -5.60 18.69
N SER A 39 21.13 -4.88 18.25
CA SER A 39 20.92 -3.46 18.56
C SER A 39 19.86 -3.30 19.65
N VAL A 40 20.28 -3.36 20.92
CA VAL A 40 19.43 -3.05 22.06
C VAL A 40 19.81 -1.67 22.58
N ARG A 41 18.93 -0.67 22.34
CA ARG A 41 19.18 0.72 22.77
C ARG A 41 19.22 0.83 24.29
N PRO A 42 20.02 1.74 24.87
CA PRO A 42 19.95 2.06 26.29
C PRO A 42 18.54 2.56 26.66
N PRO A 43 18.03 2.22 27.86
CA PRO A 43 16.73 2.71 28.30
C PRO A 43 16.76 4.25 28.45
N ALA A 44 15.82 4.91 27.80
CA ALA A 44 15.66 6.37 27.84
C ALA A 44 14.69 6.85 28.94
N GLN A 45 13.98 5.93 29.59
CA GLN A 45 12.92 6.22 30.57
C GLN A 45 13.26 5.63 31.94
N THR A 46 12.62 6.16 33.00
CA THR A 46 12.68 5.55 34.32
C THR A 46 12.08 4.13 34.31
N HIS A 47 12.45 3.29 35.27
CA HIS A 47 11.91 1.93 35.37
C HIS A 47 10.39 1.92 35.54
N PHE A 48 9.83 2.89 36.26
CA PHE A 48 8.37 3.05 36.40
C PHE A 48 7.71 3.44 35.08
N ALA A 49 8.23 4.44 34.40
CA ALA A 49 7.70 4.89 33.11
C ALA A 49 7.75 3.77 32.04
N ALA A 50 8.77 2.94 32.05
CA ALA A 50 8.89 1.78 31.15
C ALA A 50 7.79 0.73 31.42
N LEU A 51 7.45 0.46 32.68
CA LEU A 51 6.34 -0.44 33.03
C LEU A 51 4.97 0.16 32.68
N VAL A 52 4.77 1.46 32.93
CA VAL A 52 3.57 2.18 32.48
C VAL A 52 3.39 2.04 30.97
N ARG A 53 4.45 2.30 30.22
CA ARG A 53 4.43 2.12 28.77
C ARG A 53 4.10 0.69 28.37
N SER A 54 4.71 -0.30 29.03
CA SER A 54 4.45 -1.72 28.72
C SER A 54 2.97 -2.09 28.91
N ILE A 55 2.32 -1.62 29.98
CA ILE A 55 0.87 -1.83 30.23
C ILE A 55 0.02 -1.14 29.14
N LEU A 56 0.38 0.09 28.74
CA LEU A 56 -0.36 0.83 27.72
C LEU A 56 -0.31 0.15 26.35
N TYR A 57 0.83 -0.42 26.00
CA TYR A 57 1.06 -1.03 24.68
C TYR A 57 0.49 -2.45 24.55
N GLN A 58 0.02 -3.09 25.62
CA GLN A 58 -0.62 -4.40 25.54
C GLN A 58 -1.89 -4.37 24.70
N GLN A 59 -2.02 -5.30 23.75
CA GLN A 59 -3.21 -5.50 22.90
C GLN A 59 -3.62 -4.26 22.06
N LEU A 60 -2.71 -3.34 21.80
CA LEU A 60 -2.95 -2.19 20.93
C LEU A 60 -1.93 -2.14 19.80
N ALA A 61 -2.37 -1.67 18.63
CA ALA A 61 -1.45 -1.32 17.55
C ALA A 61 -0.53 -0.16 17.98
N GLY A 62 0.72 -0.17 17.53
CA GLY A 62 1.76 0.74 17.98
C GLY A 62 1.37 2.22 17.94
N ALA A 63 0.70 2.67 16.88
CA ALA A 63 0.25 4.06 16.75
C ALA A 63 -0.84 4.43 17.78
N ALA A 64 -1.82 3.56 18.00
CA ALA A 64 -2.87 3.78 19.01
C ALA A 64 -2.29 3.81 20.43
N ALA A 65 -1.34 2.91 20.72
CA ALA A 65 -0.65 2.87 21.99
C ALA A 65 0.22 4.12 22.21
N ALA A 66 0.90 4.61 21.18
CA ALA A 66 1.71 5.83 21.24
C ALA A 66 0.84 7.08 21.49
N ALA A 67 -0.30 7.18 20.79
CA ALA A 67 -1.26 8.27 21.01
C ALA A 67 -1.85 8.26 22.42
N LEU A 68 -2.18 7.07 22.94
CA LEU A 68 -2.65 6.88 24.31
C LEU A 68 -1.59 7.29 25.32
N HIS A 69 -0.35 6.86 25.11
CA HIS A 69 0.80 7.22 25.94
C HIS A 69 1.06 8.74 25.93
N GLY A 70 1.01 9.38 24.75
CA GLY A 70 1.17 10.83 24.64
C GLY A 70 0.09 11.62 25.40
N ARG A 71 -1.18 11.20 25.31
CA ARG A 71 -2.27 11.84 26.09
C ARG A 71 -2.08 11.63 27.62
N LEU A 72 -1.63 10.47 28.04
CA LEU A 72 -1.33 10.24 29.45
C LEU A 72 -0.17 11.13 29.95
N ILE A 73 0.92 11.26 29.17
CA ILE A 73 2.03 12.17 29.48
C ILE A 73 1.53 13.61 29.61
N ALA A 74 0.74 14.08 28.65
CA ALA A 74 0.16 15.43 28.68
C ALA A 74 -0.71 15.68 29.94
N ALA A 75 -1.41 14.65 30.41
CA ALA A 75 -2.20 14.74 31.66
C ALA A 75 -1.35 14.70 32.93
N LEU A 76 -0.13 14.16 32.86
CA LEU A 76 0.80 14.03 34.00
C LEU A 76 1.81 15.18 34.10
N GLY A 77 1.99 16.01 33.04
CA GLY A 77 2.93 17.12 33.01
C GLY A 77 4.39 16.72 32.90
N ASP A 78 4.74 15.99 31.82
CA ASP A 78 6.07 15.57 31.39
C ASP A 78 6.78 14.49 32.19
N ASP A 79 6.59 14.36 33.51
CA ASP A 79 7.20 13.30 34.33
C ASP A 79 6.19 12.23 34.74
N ILE A 80 6.50 10.96 34.44
CA ILE A 80 5.68 9.82 34.86
C ILE A 80 6.18 9.31 36.22
N THR A 81 5.52 9.73 37.31
CA THR A 81 5.79 9.25 38.67
C THR A 81 4.59 8.52 39.28
N PRO A 82 4.80 7.58 40.24
CA PRO A 82 3.71 6.91 40.92
C PRO A 82 2.73 7.87 41.60
N GLN A 83 3.23 8.93 42.22
CA GLN A 83 2.43 9.94 42.92
C GLN A 83 1.50 10.69 41.97
N GLN A 84 2.05 11.19 40.85
CA GLN A 84 1.29 11.92 39.86
C GLN A 84 0.21 11.02 39.22
N LEU A 85 0.56 9.75 38.94
CA LEU A 85 -0.41 8.82 38.33
C LEU A 85 -1.58 8.52 39.27
N LEU A 86 -1.36 8.38 40.58
CA LEU A 86 -2.44 8.19 41.57
C LEU A 86 -3.24 9.46 41.85
N SER A 87 -2.71 10.65 41.58
CA SER A 87 -3.45 11.92 41.70
C SER A 87 -4.46 12.15 40.59
N LEU A 88 -4.34 11.43 39.47
CA LEU A 88 -5.30 11.55 38.36
C LEU A 88 -6.65 10.93 38.71
N SER A 89 -7.73 11.67 38.46
CA SER A 89 -9.09 11.15 38.63
C SER A 89 -9.41 10.04 37.59
N ALA A 90 -10.34 9.16 37.91
CA ALA A 90 -10.83 8.16 36.99
C ALA A 90 -11.44 8.77 35.72
N GLU A 91 -11.93 10.00 35.78
CA GLU A 91 -12.45 10.75 34.65
C GLU A 91 -11.32 11.26 33.77
N THR A 92 -10.24 11.76 34.32
CA THR A 92 -9.03 12.18 33.57
C THR A 92 -8.37 11.01 32.86
N LEU A 93 -8.26 9.85 33.52
CA LEU A 93 -7.74 8.65 32.86
C LEU A 93 -8.62 8.16 31.71
N ARG A 94 -9.97 8.26 31.83
CA ARG A 94 -10.91 7.95 30.76
C ARG A 94 -10.81 8.95 29.60
N SER A 95 -10.71 10.24 29.90
CA SER A 95 -10.53 11.30 28.88
C SER A 95 -9.23 11.16 28.10
N ALA A 96 -8.17 10.64 28.75
CA ALA A 96 -6.93 10.27 28.07
C ALA A 96 -7.09 9.03 27.16
N GLY A 97 -8.24 8.33 27.20
CA GLY A 97 -8.58 7.19 26.38
C GLY A 97 -8.23 5.83 26.99
N LEU A 98 -7.95 5.76 28.29
CA LEU A 98 -7.65 4.49 28.95
C LEU A 98 -8.92 3.68 29.20
N SER A 99 -8.88 2.39 28.87
CA SER A 99 -9.92 1.44 29.32
C SER A 99 -9.86 1.30 30.85
N ALA A 100 -11.01 0.96 31.46
CA ALA A 100 -11.09 0.74 32.88
C ALA A 100 -10.05 -0.27 33.41
N ASN A 101 -9.77 -1.33 32.65
CA ASN A 101 -8.76 -2.33 32.99
C ASN A 101 -7.34 -1.75 32.97
N LYS A 102 -6.98 -0.96 31.95
CA LYS A 102 -5.65 -0.34 31.87
C LYS A 102 -5.46 0.71 32.98
N ALA A 103 -6.48 1.52 33.25
CA ALA A 103 -6.44 2.49 34.36
C ALA A 103 -6.21 1.79 35.70
N ALA A 104 -6.97 0.73 35.99
CA ALA A 104 -6.79 -0.06 37.21
C ALA A 104 -5.41 -0.73 37.30
N SER A 105 -4.85 -1.21 36.20
CA SER A 105 -3.49 -1.79 36.18
C SER A 105 -2.40 -0.75 36.46
N LEU A 106 -2.53 0.45 35.90
CA LEU A 106 -1.60 1.56 36.16
C LEU A 106 -1.68 2.05 37.59
N GLN A 107 -2.89 2.17 38.16
CA GLN A 107 -3.10 2.55 39.56
C GLN A 107 -2.54 1.51 40.52
N ASP A 108 -2.76 0.20 40.24
CA ASP A 108 -2.20 -0.89 41.02
C ASP A 108 -0.67 -0.91 41.00
N LEU A 109 -0.05 -0.68 39.82
CA LEU A 109 1.41 -0.53 39.70
C LEU A 109 1.90 0.65 40.55
N ALA A 110 1.29 1.81 40.47
CA ALA A 110 1.69 3.00 41.20
C ALA A 110 1.53 2.82 42.69
N ALA A 111 0.44 2.24 43.18
CA ALA A 111 0.24 1.94 44.59
C ALA A 111 1.27 0.97 45.11
N LYS A 112 1.58 -0.11 44.40
CA LYS A 112 2.56 -1.12 44.80
C LYS A 112 4.04 -0.62 44.77
N VAL A 113 4.29 0.41 43.97
CA VAL A 113 5.60 1.08 44.02
C VAL A 113 5.73 1.97 45.25
N LEU A 114 4.65 2.66 45.64
CA LEU A 114 4.65 3.55 46.80
C LEU A 114 4.61 2.80 48.14
N ASP A 115 3.95 1.66 48.22
CA ASP A 115 3.89 0.83 49.42
C ASP A 115 5.13 -0.08 49.61
N GLY A 116 6.04 -0.08 48.58
CA GLY A 116 7.26 -0.86 48.61
C GLY A 116 7.11 -2.32 48.21
N THR A 117 5.91 -2.78 47.82
CA THR A 117 5.68 -4.12 47.27
C THR A 117 6.46 -4.31 45.97
N VAL A 118 6.50 -3.29 45.10
CA VAL A 118 7.29 -3.26 43.88
C VAL A 118 8.42 -2.24 44.03
N VAL A 119 9.62 -2.74 44.21
CA VAL A 119 10.80 -1.90 44.32
C VAL A 119 11.49 -1.80 42.98
N LEU A 120 11.68 -0.58 42.51
CA LEU A 120 12.31 -0.26 41.22
C LEU A 120 13.65 0.46 41.37
N ASP A 121 14.23 0.42 42.57
CA ASP A 121 15.54 1.01 42.88
C ASP A 121 16.66 0.28 42.11
N PRO A 122 17.49 1.00 41.33
CA PRO A 122 18.51 0.37 40.47
C PRO A 122 19.57 -0.47 41.25
N PRO A 123 20.07 -0.09 42.41
CA PRO A 123 20.94 -0.96 43.24
C PRO A 123 20.29 -2.29 43.58
N ARG A 124 19.03 -2.28 44.02
CA ARG A 124 18.30 -3.48 44.42
C ARG A 124 17.99 -4.36 43.22
N LEU A 125 17.53 -3.79 42.15
CA LEU A 125 17.25 -4.52 40.88
C LEU A 125 18.53 -5.19 40.31
N ARG A 126 19.73 -4.63 40.59
CA ARG A 126 20.98 -5.27 40.19
C ARG A 126 21.37 -6.46 41.06
N ALA A 127 20.99 -6.44 42.33
CA ALA A 127 21.32 -7.47 43.31
C ALA A 127 20.38 -8.68 43.29
N GLU A 128 19.14 -8.50 42.84
CA GLU A 128 18.12 -9.54 42.84
C GLU A 128 18.23 -10.46 41.60
N SER A 129 17.80 -11.70 41.78
CA SER A 129 17.67 -12.66 40.66
C SER A 129 16.52 -12.31 39.73
N ASP A 130 16.61 -12.76 38.49
CA ASP A 130 15.53 -12.54 37.47
C ASP A 130 14.21 -13.16 37.93
N ALA A 131 14.25 -14.31 38.62
CA ALA A 131 13.05 -14.99 39.15
C ALA A 131 12.34 -14.15 40.23
N GLU A 132 13.11 -13.52 41.14
CA GLU A 132 12.54 -12.65 42.17
C GLU A 132 11.89 -11.39 41.58
N ILE A 133 12.55 -10.78 40.60
CA ILE A 133 12.01 -9.60 39.89
C ILE A 133 10.73 -9.98 39.13
N VAL A 134 10.71 -11.10 38.40
CA VAL A 134 9.52 -11.59 37.69
C VAL A 134 8.38 -11.86 38.66
N ALA A 135 8.61 -12.57 39.74
CA ALA A 135 7.57 -12.87 40.75
C ALA A 135 6.93 -11.59 41.31
N ARG A 136 7.78 -10.61 41.67
CA ARG A 136 7.33 -9.32 42.20
C ARG A 136 6.56 -8.49 41.18
N LEU A 137 7.02 -8.42 39.92
CA LEU A 137 6.30 -7.68 38.86
C LEU A 137 4.99 -8.36 38.50
N CYS A 138 4.91 -9.70 38.50
CA CYS A 138 3.66 -10.44 38.25
C CYS A 138 2.61 -10.26 39.36
N ALA A 139 2.96 -9.74 40.52
CA ALA A 139 1.98 -9.36 41.56
C ALA A 139 1.18 -8.12 41.15
N VAL A 140 1.64 -7.33 40.16
CA VAL A 140 0.91 -6.16 39.65
C VAL A 140 -0.16 -6.62 38.66
N ARG A 141 -1.37 -6.08 38.83
CA ARG A 141 -2.48 -6.34 37.91
C ARG A 141 -2.08 -5.99 36.47
N GLY A 142 -2.28 -6.95 35.55
CA GLY A 142 -1.99 -6.73 34.11
C GLY A 142 -0.52 -6.91 33.72
N ILE A 143 0.39 -7.22 34.65
CA ILE A 143 1.75 -7.62 34.34
C ILE A 143 1.87 -9.14 34.46
N GLY A 144 1.98 -9.83 33.35
CA GLY A 144 2.27 -11.26 33.28
C GLY A 144 3.75 -11.55 33.12
N LYS A 145 4.13 -12.86 33.22
CA LYS A 145 5.52 -13.35 33.08
C LYS A 145 6.20 -12.77 31.84
N TRP A 146 5.54 -12.79 30.67
CA TRP A 146 6.10 -12.26 29.42
C TRP A 146 6.45 -10.76 29.51
N THR A 147 5.58 -9.94 30.11
CA THR A 147 5.83 -8.49 30.28
C THR A 147 7.00 -8.25 31.24
N ALA A 148 7.12 -9.05 32.30
CA ALA A 148 8.23 -8.98 33.23
C ALA A 148 9.56 -9.42 32.58
N GLU A 149 9.55 -10.48 31.74
CA GLU A 149 10.72 -10.93 30.98
C GLU A 149 11.18 -9.85 29.98
N MET A 150 10.24 -9.15 29.29
CA MET A 150 10.56 -8.02 28.39
C MET A 150 11.20 -6.86 29.18
N PHE A 151 10.74 -6.57 30.39
CA PHE A 151 11.35 -5.57 31.26
C PHE A 151 12.80 -5.96 31.64
N LEU A 152 13.06 -7.21 31.98
CA LEU A 152 14.40 -7.72 32.25
C LEU A 152 15.31 -7.57 31.02
N MET A 153 14.86 -7.95 29.84
CA MET A 153 15.67 -7.94 28.63
C MET A 153 15.96 -6.50 28.13
N PHE A 154 14.96 -5.65 28.06
CA PHE A 154 15.09 -4.36 27.38
C PHE A 154 15.34 -3.19 28.34
N GLN A 155 14.78 -3.22 29.53
CA GLN A 155 14.95 -2.15 30.50
C GLN A 155 16.16 -2.40 31.47
N LEU A 156 16.32 -3.63 31.95
CA LEU A 156 17.43 -3.99 32.80
C LEU A 156 18.65 -4.56 32.03
N ARG A 157 18.44 -4.88 30.73
CA ARG A 157 19.46 -5.41 29.82
C ARG A 157 20.14 -6.70 30.35
N ARG A 158 19.35 -7.57 31.00
CA ARG A 158 19.80 -8.88 31.47
C ARG A 158 20.13 -9.76 30.26
N LEU A 159 21.27 -10.45 30.32
CA LEU A 159 21.77 -11.25 29.18
C LEU A 159 21.26 -12.69 29.17
N ASP A 160 20.61 -13.17 30.24
CA ASP A 160 20.25 -14.58 30.40
C ASP A 160 18.76 -14.83 30.65
N VAL A 161 17.89 -14.03 30.05
CA VAL A 161 16.43 -14.24 30.09
C VAL A 161 16.03 -15.13 28.91
N TRP A 162 15.18 -16.16 29.19
CA TRP A 162 14.71 -17.09 28.19
C TRP A 162 13.18 -17.08 28.11
N PRO A 163 12.56 -16.26 27.24
CA PRO A 163 11.11 -16.09 27.20
C PRO A 163 10.43 -17.19 26.39
N THR A 164 10.36 -18.40 26.94
CA THR A 164 9.79 -19.58 26.27
C THR A 164 8.30 -19.45 25.93
N GLY A 165 7.57 -18.57 26.63
CA GLY A 165 6.20 -18.24 26.32
C GLY A 165 6.01 -17.38 25.06
N ASP A 166 7.07 -16.74 24.55
CA ASP A 166 7.03 -15.87 23.39
C ASP A 166 6.94 -16.69 22.09
N LEU A 167 5.89 -16.43 21.31
CA LEU A 167 5.65 -17.16 20.06
C LEU A 167 6.71 -16.84 18.99
N GLY A 168 7.21 -15.60 18.95
CA GLY A 168 8.26 -15.17 18.01
C GLY A 168 9.57 -15.91 18.30
N VAL A 169 9.94 -16.05 19.57
CA VAL A 169 11.12 -16.81 19.99
C VAL A 169 10.97 -18.30 19.61
N ARG A 170 9.82 -18.90 19.89
CA ARG A 170 9.57 -20.32 19.54
C ARG A 170 9.61 -20.55 18.04
N LYS A 171 8.92 -19.72 17.25
CA LYS A 171 8.92 -19.80 15.77
C LYS A 171 10.34 -19.61 15.22
N GLY A 172 11.01 -18.55 15.65
CA GLY A 172 12.35 -18.26 15.16
C GLY A 172 13.38 -19.31 15.52
N PHE A 173 13.27 -19.91 16.71
CA PHE A 173 14.10 -21.05 17.08
C PHE A 173 13.85 -22.23 16.14
N GLY A 174 12.60 -22.61 15.91
CA GLY A 174 12.23 -23.68 14.97
C GLY A 174 12.82 -23.44 13.57
N LEU A 175 12.62 -22.23 13.02
CA LEU A 175 13.11 -21.84 11.69
C LEU A 175 14.64 -21.85 11.60
N ALA A 176 15.33 -21.32 12.63
CA ALA A 176 16.78 -21.19 12.60
C ALA A 176 17.51 -22.53 12.76
N TRP A 177 17.02 -23.39 13.64
CA TRP A 177 17.60 -24.70 13.92
C TRP A 177 17.01 -25.83 13.07
N GLY A 178 16.04 -25.55 12.20
CA GLY A 178 15.47 -26.53 11.27
C GLY A 178 14.64 -27.60 11.98
N ILE A 179 13.93 -27.25 13.05
CA ILE A 179 13.04 -28.13 13.81
C ILE A 179 11.60 -27.57 13.81
N PRO A 180 10.59 -28.40 14.02
CA PRO A 180 9.22 -27.92 14.24
C PRO A 180 9.18 -26.85 15.35
N THR A 181 8.29 -25.87 15.25
CA THR A 181 8.14 -24.81 16.27
C THR A 181 7.92 -25.46 17.66
N PRO A 182 8.87 -25.38 18.60
CA PRO A 182 8.74 -26.04 19.89
C PRO A 182 7.60 -25.43 20.72
N THR A 183 6.99 -26.22 21.59
CA THR A 183 6.13 -25.68 22.65
C THR A 183 6.96 -24.90 23.67
N ALA A 184 6.33 -24.09 24.53
CA ALA A 184 7.04 -23.38 25.59
C ALA A 184 7.83 -24.36 26.51
N LYS A 185 7.28 -25.53 26.78
CA LYS A 185 7.90 -26.56 27.60
C LYS A 185 9.09 -27.22 26.90
N ASP A 186 8.96 -27.47 25.61
CA ASP A 186 10.04 -28.10 24.83
C ASP A 186 11.19 -27.13 24.55
N LEU A 187 10.91 -25.82 24.47
CA LEU A 187 11.93 -24.79 24.27
C LEU A 187 12.78 -24.54 25.53
N GLU A 188 12.26 -24.82 26.73
CA GLU A 188 12.96 -24.58 27.99
C GLU A 188 14.36 -25.24 28.01
N PRO A 189 14.51 -26.56 27.83
CA PRO A 189 15.81 -27.23 27.84
C PRO A 189 16.69 -26.86 26.64
N LEU A 190 16.10 -26.45 25.51
CA LEU A 190 16.87 -26.05 24.31
C LEU A 190 17.66 -24.75 24.52
N GLY A 191 17.29 -23.96 25.51
CA GLY A 191 18.04 -22.76 25.91
C GLY A 191 19.25 -23.01 26.79
N GLU A 192 19.39 -24.17 27.44
CA GLU A 192 20.46 -24.45 28.40
C GLU A 192 21.88 -24.31 27.83
N PRO A 193 22.18 -24.77 26.59
CA PRO A 193 23.52 -24.63 26.02
C PRO A 193 23.97 -23.17 25.83
N TYR A 194 23.03 -22.22 25.83
CA TYR A 194 23.29 -20.82 25.56
C TYR A 194 23.44 -19.96 26.80
N GLN A 195 23.35 -20.53 28.00
CA GLN A 195 23.65 -19.81 29.23
C GLN A 195 25.13 -19.32 29.24
N PRO A 196 25.37 -18.13 29.78
CA PRO A 196 24.47 -17.15 30.39
C PRO A 196 24.02 -16.05 29.42
N TYR A 197 23.71 -16.36 28.12
CA TYR A 197 23.43 -15.38 27.06
C TYR A 197 22.11 -15.64 26.33
N ARG A 198 21.13 -16.28 26.98
CA ARG A 198 19.86 -16.68 26.38
C ARG A 198 19.03 -15.51 25.84
N SER A 199 19.15 -14.30 26.40
CA SER A 199 18.50 -13.10 25.87
C SER A 199 18.99 -12.74 24.47
N VAL A 200 20.28 -13.02 24.18
CA VAL A 200 20.85 -12.78 22.85
C VAL A 200 20.30 -13.80 21.85
N VAL A 201 20.17 -15.06 22.27
CA VAL A 201 19.54 -16.10 21.44
C VAL A 201 18.09 -15.76 21.16
N ALA A 202 17.32 -15.31 22.16
CA ALA A 202 15.94 -14.87 21.98
C ALA A 202 15.84 -13.71 20.97
N TRP A 203 16.77 -12.75 21.02
CA TRP A 203 16.85 -11.67 20.05
C TRP A 203 17.08 -12.20 18.63
N TYR A 204 17.99 -13.15 18.44
CA TYR A 204 18.21 -13.77 17.13
C TYR A 204 17.06 -14.67 16.68
N CYS A 205 16.32 -15.28 17.60
CA CYS A 205 15.10 -15.99 17.25
C CYS A 205 14.04 -15.04 16.65
N TRP A 206 13.84 -13.85 17.20
CA TRP A 206 12.96 -12.86 16.58
C TRP A 206 13.45 -12.45 15.20
N ARG A 207 14.76 -12.23 15.01
CA ARG A 207 15.32 -11.95 13.67
C ARG A 207 15.13 -13.13 12.71
N ALA A 208 15.34 -14.36 13.16
CA ALA A 208 15.11 -15.54 12.34
C ALA A 208 13.63 -15.69 11.96
N ALA A 209 12.70 -15.38 12.86
CA ALA A 209 11.27 -15.36 12.54
C ALA A 209 10.94 -14.34 11.46
N GLU A 210 11.64 -13.21 11.39
CA GLU A 210 11.49 -12.20 10.34
C GLU A 210 12.21 -12.59 9.04
N LEU A 211 13.46 -13.07 9.13
CA LEU A 211 14.29 -13.42 7.97
C LEU A 211 13.79 -14.65 7.21
N TYR A 212 13.26 -15.63 7.94
CA TYR A 212 12.88 -16.91 7.37
C TYR A 212 11.36 -17.13 7.30
N ALA A 213 10.56 -16.11 7.54
CA ALA A 213 9.10 -16.20 7.45
C ALA A 213 8.59 -16.66 6.07
N GLY A 214 9.34 -16.38 4.99
CA GLY A 214 9.03 -16.81 3.63
C GLY A 214 9.68 -18.13 3.20
N ALA A 215 10.64 -18.66 3.95
CA ALA A 215 11.35 -19.89 3.58
C ALA A 215 10.66 -21.18 4.08
N ALA A 216 9.75 -21.07 5.03
CA ALA A 216 9.01 -22.20 5.57
C ALA A 216 8.04 -22.84 4.56
N ASP A 217 7.53 -22.05 3.59
CA ASP A 217 6.62 -22.55 2.54
C ASP A 217 7.34 -23.27 1.40
N SER A 218 8.63 -23.02 1.18
CA SER A 218 9.39 -23.68 0.11
C SER A 218 10.07 -25.01 0.54
N ALA A 219 10.25 -25.24 1.83
CA ALA A 219 10.88 -26.46 2.35
C ALA A 219 9.91 -27.64 2.48
N LEU A 220 8.60 -27.40 2.42
CA LEU A 220 7.56 -28.44 2.49
C LEU A 220 7.22 -29.06 1.12
N THR A 221 7.80 -28.58 0.02
CA THR A 221 7.54 -29.07 -1.35
C THR A 221 8.70 -29.81 -2.00
N ALA A 222 9.81 -30.09 -1.28
CA ALA A 222 10.91 -30.87 -1.81
C ALA A 222 10.70 -32.36 -1.49
N GLU A 223 10.26 -33.15 -2.48
CA GLU A 223 10.26 -34.62 -2.42
C GLU A 223 11.68 -35.16 -2.16
N PRO A 224 11.84 -36.14 -1.26
CA PRO A 224 13.14 -36.80 -1.06
C PRO A 224 13.47 -37.70 -2.24
N ARG A 225 14.60 -37.44 -2.90
CA ARG A 225 15.18 -38.34 -3.89
C ARG A 225 15.44 -39.72 -3.28
N ARG A 226 14.78 -40.73 -3.80
CA ARG A 226 15.02 -42.15 -3.50
C ARG A 226 16.45 -42.56 -3.87
N ALA A 227 17.17 -43.12 -2.90
CA ALA A 227 18.31 -43.99 -3.14
C ALA A 227 17.86 -45.48 -3.20
N PRO A 228 18.50 -46.32 -4.00
CA PRO A 228 17.96 -47.66 -4.30
C PRO A 228 18.34 -48.73 -3.27
N GLY A 229 17.34 -49.45 -2.90
CA GLY A 229 17.31 -50.89 -2.64
C GLY A 229 18.00 -51.53 -1.44
N ARG A 230 17.21 -52.06 -0.51
CA ARG A 230 17.29 -53.44 -0.06
C ARG A 230 15.99 -53.90 0.57
N ALA A 231 15.47 -55.02 0.10
CA ALA A 231 14.27 -55.66 0.58
C ALA A 231 14.49 -56.40 1.91
N ALA A 232 13.51 -56.41 2.80
CA ALA A 232 13.00 -57.57 3.51
C ALA A 232 11.90 -57.17 4.53
N GLY A 233 10.81 -57.88 4.47
CA GLY A 233 9.54 -57.87 5.08
C GLY A 233 9.42 -57.71 6.59
N GLY A 234 8.29 -57.10 6.98
CA GLY A 234 7.78 -57.01 8.34
C GLY A 234 6.53 -56.18 8.35
N MET A 235 5.40 -56.80 8.69
CA MET A 235 4.05 -56.26 8.53
C MET A 235 3.75 -54.97 9.27
N ALA A 236 2.99 -54.17 8.58
CA ALA A 236 2.29 -52.95 8.88
C ALA A 236 1.48 -52.92 10.18
N HIS A 237 1.70 -51.88 11.02
CA HIS A 237 0.73 -51.30 11.91
C HIS A 237 0.96 -49.76 12.14
N GLY A 238 2.00 -49.19 11.47
CA GLY A 238 2.33 -47.76 11.59
C GLY A 238 1.75 -46.84 10.50
N GLU A 239 1.51 -47.39 9.29
CA GLU A 239 1.15 -46.54 8.12
C GLU A 239 -0.28 -45.99 8.14
N PHE A 240 -1.21 -46.62 8.91
CA PHE A 240 -2.62 -46.14 8.98
C PHE A 240 -2.79 -44.94 9.90
N CYS A 241 -1.95 -44.77 10.92
CA CYS A 241 -2.00 -43.61 11.80
C CYS A 241 -1.37 -42.37 11.19
N ASP A 242 -0.27 -42.50 10.45
CA ASP A 242 0.46 -41.38 9.87
C ASP A 242 -0.31 -40.71 8.70
N SER A 243 -1.02 -41.51 7.89
CA SER A 243 -1.87 -40.96 6.81
C SER A 243 -3.10 -40.22 7.35
N VAL A 244 -3.74 -40.71 8.41
CA VAL A 244 -4.90 -40.07 9.04
C VAL A 244 -4.50 -38.80 9.79
N ILE A 245 -3.31 -38.74 10.40
CA ILE A 245 -2.79 -37.56 11.07
C ILE A 245 -2.35 -36.49 10.04
N ALA A 246 -1.75 -36.90 8.92
CA ALA A 246 -1.39 -35.99 7.85
C ALA A 246 -2.62 -35.38 7.13
N GLU A 247 -3.65 -36.20 6.84
CA GLU A 247 -4.91 -35.71 6.25
C GLU A 247 -5.70 -34.85 7.24
N SER A 248 -5.73 -35.17 8.54
CA SER A 248 -6.40 -34.34 9.55
C SER A 248 -5.66 -33.02 9.79
N GLY A 249 -4.33 -33.00 9.74
CA GLY A 249 -3.51 -31.81 9.88
C GLY A 249 -3.65 -30.85 8.70
N ALA A 250 -3.66 -31.37 7.48
CA ALA A 250 -3.88 -30.58 6.27
C ALA A 250 -5.32 -30.01 6.23
N GLY A 251 -6.32 -30.82 6.60
CA GLY A 251 -7.71 -30.38 6.72
C GLY A 251 -7.91 -29.27 7.77
N MET A 252 -7.25 -29.37 8.91
CA MET A 252 -7.33 -28.36 9.99
C MET A 252 -6.60 -27.06 9.59
N ALA A 253 -5.44 -27.14 8.93
CA ALA A 253 -4.74 -25.97 8.43
C ALA A 253 -5.56 -25.23 7.37
N SER A 254 -6.21 -25.95 6.46
CA SER A 254 -7.13 -25.40 5.46
C SER A 254 -8.35 -24.73 6.09
N GLN A 255 -9.00 -25.35 7.07
CA GLN A 255 -10.14 -24.77 7.79
C GLN A 255 -9.74 -23.53 8.57
N LEU A 256 -8.56 -23.52 9.20
CA LEU A 256 -8.03 -22.35 9.90
C LEU A 256 -7.70 -21.22 8.90
N GLY A 257 -7.17 -21.53 7.72
CA GLY A 257 -6.94 -20.61 6.62
C GLY A 257 -8.24 -19.91 6.22
N LEU A 258 -9.27 -20.68 5.92
CA LEU A 258 -10.59 -20.17 5.55
C LEU A 258 -11.22 -19.30 6.66
N ALA A 259 -11.11 -19.71 7.94
CA ALA A 259 -11.62 -18.91 9.07
C ALA A 259 -10.92 -17.56 9.22
N ARG A 260 -9.69 -17.41 8.74
CA ARG A 260 -8.87 -16.20 8.79
C ARG A 260 -8.82 -15.43 7.48
N GLN A 261 -9.49 -15.93 6.46
CA GLN A 261 -9.44 -15.38 5.11
C GLN A 261 -9.88 -13.93 5.07
N GLN A 262 -9.10 -13.09 4.38
CA GLN A 262 -9.30 -11.67 4.22
C GLN A 262 -8.90 -11.23 2.82
N SER A 263 -9.63 -11.68 1.81
CA SER A 263 -9.46 -11.22 0.44
C SER A 263 -10.39 -10.02 0.13
N ILE A 264 -10.18 -9.39 -1.02
CA ILE A 264 -11.08 -8.35 -1.53
C ILE A 264 -12.53 -8.88 -1.64
N SER A 265 -12.69 -10.14 -2.04
CA SER A 265 -14.01 -10.74 -2.17
C SER A 265 -14.68 -11.02 -0.82
N ASP A 266 -13.90 -11.40 0.19
CA ASP A 266 -14.44 -11.59 1.54
C ASP A 266 -14.88 -10.26 2.17
N MET A 267 -14.18 -9.19 1.83
CA MET A 267 -14.55 -7.82 2.21
C MET A 267 -15.95 -7.46 1.69
N LEU A 268 -16.24 -7.70 0.41
CA LEU A 268 -17.58 -7.48 -0.15
C LEU A 268 -18.63 -8.33 0.54
N HIS A 269 -18.36 -9.63 0.73
CA HIS A 269 -19.27 -10.55 1.41
C HIS A 269 -19.65 -10.06 2.83
N ARG A 270 -18.67 -9.59 3.60
CA ARG A 270 -18.90 -9.04 4.94
C ARG A 270 -19.69 -7.73 4.89
N THR A 271 -19.43 -6.87 3.92
CA THR A 271 -20.17 -5.62 3.74
C THR A 271 -21.62 -5.90 3.35
N ALA A 272 -21.86 -6.83 2.40
CA ALA A 272 -23.19 -7.26 2.03
C ALA A 272 -23.96 -7.87 3.21
N SER A 273 -23.27 -8.59 4.11
CA SER A 273 -23.89 -9.12 5.34
C SER A 273 -24.24 -8.00 6.35
N ARG A 274 -23.45 -6.93 6.43
CA ARG A 274 -23.69 -5.79 7.35
C ARG A 274 -24.82 -4.88 6.89
N VAL A 275 -24.87 -4.59 5.58
CA VAL A 275 -25.79 -3.60 4.99
C VAL A 275 -26.46 -4.11 3.72
N PRO A 276 -27.16 -5.27 3.76
CA PRO A 276 -27.66 -5.97 2.57
C PRO A 276 -28.60 -5.13 1.69
N GLY A 277 -29.47 -4.35 2.31
CA GLY A 277 -30.48 -3.54 1.61
C GLY A 277 -29.97 -2.16 1.15
N LYS A 278 -28.74 -1.78 1.51
CA LYS A 278 -28.18 -0.49 1.11
C LYS A 278 -27.76 -0.52 -0.35
N LEU A 279 -27.99 0.58 -1.06
CA LEU A 279 -27.57 0.76 -2.45
C LEU A 279 -26.04 0.71 -2.54
N ALA A 280 -25.53 -0.20 -3.36
CA ALA A 280 -24.10 -0.37 -3.60
C ALA A 280 -23.65 0.30 -4.89
N ILE A 281 -24.38 0.02 -6.00
CA ILE A 281 -24.01 0.48 -7.35
C ILE A 281 -25.20 1.16 -8.03
N VAL A 282 -24.91 2.30 -8.67
CA VAL A 282 -25.79 2.96 -9.67
C VAL A 282 -25.02 3.07 -10.97
N SER A 283 -25.55 2.52 -12.06
CA SER A 283 -24.91 2.59 -13.38
C SER A 283 -25.99 2.66 -14.48
N GLY A 284 -26.25 3.84 -14.99
CA GLY A 284 -27.39 4.10 -15.87
C GLY A 284 -28.72 3.76 -15.19
N ALA A 285 -29.49 2.87 -15.79
CA ALA A 285 -30.75 2.38 -15.21
C ALA A 285 -30.58 1.27 -14.15
N THR A 286 -29.39 0.70 -14.04
CA THR A 286 -29.11 -0.40 -13.09
C THR A 286 -28.84 0.16 -11.70
N ARG A 287 -29.55 -0.39 -10.71
CA ARG A 287 -29.36 -0.06 -9.29
C ARG A 287 -29.26 -1.37 -8.51
N LEU A 288 -28.14 -1.62 -7.87
CA LEU A 288 -27.89 -2.85 -7.10
C LEU A 288 -27.66 -2.51 -5.63
N THR A 289 -28.37 -3.20 -4.77
CA THR A 289 -28.04 -3.24 -3.33
C THR A 289 -26.77 -4.06 -3.08
N PHE A 290 -26.21 -4.00 -1.89
CA PHE A 290 -25.07 -4.83 -1.54
C PHE A 290 -25.39 -6.33 -1.61
N ALA A 291 -26.61 -6.74 -1.26
CA ALA A 291 -27.05 -8.14 -1.40
C ALA A 291 -27.13 -8.57 -2.89
N GLU A 292 -27.66 -7.71 -3.75
CA GLU A 292 -27.75 -8.00 -5.19
C GLU A 292 -26.36 -8.01 -5.87
N LEU A 293 -25.47 -7.08 -5.48
CA LEU A 293 -24.08 -7.07 -5.96
C LEU A 293 -23.36 -8.36 -5.52
N GLU A 294 -23.47 -8.77 -4.27
CA GLU A 294 -22.87 -10.00 -3.74
C GLU A 294 -23.41 -11.23 -4.48
N ALA A 295 -24.72 -11.28 -4.74
CA ALA A 295 -25.35 -12.35 -5.50
C ALA A 295 -24.85 -12.40 -6.96
N ALA A 296 -24.73 -11.24 -7.62
CA ALA A 296 -24.20 -11.14 -8.99
C ALA A 296 -22.72 -11.61 -9.06
N VAL A 297 -21.92 -11.21 -8.08
CA VAL A 297 -20.52 -11.65 -7.94
C VAL A 297 -20.42 -13.16 -7.71
N SER A 298 -21.25 -13.72 -6.82
CA SER A 298 -21.29 -15.16 -6.56
C SER A 298 -21.64 -15.97 -7.81
N ARG A 299 -22.70 -15.57 -8.53
CA ARG A 299 -23.12 -16.24 -9.76
C ARG A 299 -22.07 -16.14 -10.87
N SER A 300 -21.47 -14.94 -11.03
CA SER A 300 -20.39 -14.75 -12.02
C SER A 300 -19.15 -15.59 -11.68
N ALA A 301 -18.78 -15.71 -10.41
CA ALA A 301 -17.68 -16.58 -9.99
C ALA A 301 -17.99 -18.06 -10.27
N ALA A 302 -19.22 -18.50 -10.01
CA ALA A 302 -19.64 -19.87 -10.35
C ALA A 302 -19.58 -20.12 -11.86
N ALA A 303 -20.00 -19.15 -12.68
CA ALA A 303 -19.94 -19.25 -14.13
C ALA A 303 -18.48 -19.30 -14.64
N LEU A 304 -17.60 -18.42 -14.15
CA LEU A 304 -16.17 -18.41 -14.49
C LEU A 304 -15.48 -19.74 -14.15
N ALA A 305 -15.81 -20.33 -12.99
CA ALA A 305 -15.32 -21.65 -12.61
C ALA A 305 -15.86 -22.78 -13.53
N ALA A 306 -17.12 -22.68 -13.97
CA ALA A 306 -17.72 -23.62 -14.92
C ALA A 306 -17.10 -23.50 -16.33
N GLU A 307 -16.62 -22.31 -16.72
CA GLU A 307 -15.82 -22.08 -17.93
C GLU A 307 -14.37 -22.63 -17.81
N GLY A 308 -14.00 -23.17 -16.65
CA GLY A 308 -12.71 -23.80 -16.40
C GLY A 308 -11.63 -22.91 -15.80
N LEU A 309 -11.95 -21.67 -15.44
CA LEU A 309 -11.00 -20.77 -14.78
C LEU A 309 -10.75 -21.20 -13.33
N LYS A 310 -9.52 -21.14 -12.91
CA LYS A 310 -9.05 -21.53 -11.59
C LYS A 310 -8.09 -20.51 -11.01
N LYS A 311 -7.80 -20.62 -9.73
CA LYS A 311 -6.82 -19.77 -9.03
C LYS A 311 -5.51 -19.66 -9.82
N GLY A 312 -5.04 -18.42 -9.96
CA GLY A 312 -3.83 -18.09 -10.71
C GLY A 312 -4.02 -17.89 -12.20
N ASP A 313 -5.17 -18.26 -12.81
CA ASP A 313 -5.47 -17.91 -14.19
C ASP A 313 -5.68 -16.38 -14.33
N ARG A 314 -5.46 -15.83 -15.53
CA ARG A 314 -5.60 -14.40 -15.80
C ARG A 314 -6.81 -14.18 -16.70
N LEU A 315 -7.68 -13.23 -16.27
CA LEU A 315 -8.79 -12.71 -17.03
C LEU A 315 -8.47 -11.27 -17.45
N ALA A 316 -8.28 -11.05 -18.76
CA ALA A 316 -8.14 -9.71 -19.31
C ALA A 316 -9.54 -9.09 -19.49
N LEU A 317 -9.69 -7.80 -19.13
CA LEU A 317 -10.96 -7.07 -19.20
C LEU A 317 -10.79 -5.75 -19.92
N LEU A 318 -11.42 -5.63 -21.09
CA LEU A 318 -11.38 -4.48 -22.00
C LEU A 318 -12.75 -3.81 -22.07
N SER A 319 -13.00 -2.81 -21.24
CA SER A 319 -14.31 -2.14 -21.17
C SER A 319 -14.19 -0.72 -20.61
N HIS A 320 -15.10 0.14 -20.99
CA HIS A 320 -15.42 1.35 -20.25
C HIS A 320 -16.01 0.98 -18.88
N ASN A 321 -16.16 1.98 -18.02
CA ASN A 321 -16.75 1.76 -16.71
C ASN A 321 -18.20 1.30 -16.83
N CYS A 322 -18.54 0.24 -16.14
CA CYS A 322 -19.89 -0.30 -16.02
C CYS A 322 -20.02 -1.15 -14.76
N TRP A 323 -21.23 -1.44 -14.33
CA TRP A 323 -21.45 -2.28 -13.16
C TRP A 323 -20.95 -3.72 -13.32
N GLN A 324 -20.95 -4.25 -14.55
CA GLN A 324 -20.42 -5.58 -14.86
C GLN A 324 -18.89 -5.63 -14.66
N PHE A 325 -18.17 -4.52 -14.92
CA PHE A 325 -16.76 -4.41 -14.60
C PHE A 325 -16.52 -4.61 -13.08
N VAL A 326 -17.36 -3.97 -12.26
CA VAL A 326 -17.30 -4.12 -10.80
C VAL A 326 -17.56 -5.57 -10.38
N VAL A 327 -18.64 -6.18 -10.92
CA VAL A 327 -18.96 -7.59 -10.65
C VAL A 327 -17.81 -8.52 -10.98
N LEU A 328 -17.22 -8.39 -12.18
CA LEU A 328 -16.11 -9.24 -12.62
C LEU A 328 -14.85 -9.03 -11.78
N SER A 329 -14.58 -7.80 -11.29
CA SER A 329 -13.46 -7.50 -10.41
C SER A 329 -13.51 -8.28 -9.11
N PHE A 330 -14.70 -8.45 -8.52
CA PHE A 330 -14.90 -9.22 -7.29
C PHE A 330 -15.07 -10.72 -7.56
N ALA A 331 -15.68 -11.10 -8.69
CA ALA A 331 -15.84 -12.50 -9.07
C ALA A 331 -14.49 -13.18 -9.35
N THR A 332 -13.58 -12.51 -10.05
CA THR A 332 -12.20 -12.99 -10.24
C THR A 332 -11.46 -13.13 -8.90
N ALA A 333 -11.55 -12.11 -8.03
CA ALA A 333 -10.93 -12.16 -6.71
C ALA A 333 -11.45 -13.33 -5.86
N ARG A 334 -12.75 -13.69 -5.96
CA ARG A 334 -13.36 -14.83 -5.24
C ARG A 334 -12.75 -16.17 -5.63
N LEU A 335 -12.33 -16.32 -6.86
CA LEU A 335 -11.71 -17.53 -7.39
C LEU A 335 -10.17 -17.50 -7.30
N GLY A 336 -9.58 -16.41 -6.83
CA GLY A 336 -8.14 -16.19 -6.94
C GLY A 336 -7.65 -16.09 -8.40
N VAL A 337 -8.56 -15.76 -9.32
CA VAL A 337 -8.24 -15.42 -10.72
C VAL A 337 -7.71 -14.01 -10.77
N VAL A 338 -6.62 -13.81 -11.50
CA VAL A 338 -5.96 -12.51 -11.61
C VAL A 338 -6.69 -11.63 -12.62
N LEU A 339 -7.23 -10.51 -12.19
CA LEU A 339 -7.80 -9.52 -13.10
C LEU A 339 -6.67 -8.74 -13.79
N VAL A 340 -6.75 -8.64 -15.12
CA VAL A 340 -5.86 -7.84 -15.97
C VAL A 340 -6.70 -6.75 -16.64
N PRO A 341 -6.89 -5.59 -16.01
CA PRO A 341 -7.63 -4.50 -16.62
C PRO A 341 -6.85 -3.92 -17.80
N VAL A 342 -7.50 -3.79 -18.94
CA VAL A 342 -6.88 -3.34 -20.19
C VAL A 342 -7.40 -1.95 -20.54
N ASN A 343 -6.50 -1.03 -20.83
CA ASN A 343 -6.85 0.31 -21.31
C ASN A 343 -7.54 0.21 -22.68
N PHE A 344 -8.77 0.67 -22.75
CA PHE A 344 -9.62 0.58 -23.96
C PHE A 344 -9.16 1.47 -25.11
N MET A 345 -8.21 2.39 -24.90
CA MET A 345 -7.63 3.21 -25.97
C MET A 345 -6.44 2.55 -26.66
N LEU A 346 -5.99 1.38 -26.20
CA LEU A 346 -4.87 0.68 -26.82
C LEU A 346 -5.30 0.08 -28.17
N GLY A 347 -4.34 0.08 -29.11
CA GLY A 347 -4.52 -0.60 -30.39
C GLY A 347 -4.43 -2.13 -30.28
N PRO A 348 -4.91 -2.88 -31.28
CA PRO A 348 -4.92 -4.34 -31.26
C PRO A 348 -3.57 -4.98 -30.97
N ALA A 349 -2.47 -4.41 -31.49
CA ALA A 349 -1.11 -4.93 -31.28
C ALA A 349 -0.63 -4.76 -29.83
N GLU A 350 -1.00 -3.65 -29.18
CA GLU A 350 -0.65 -3.40 -27.77
C GLU A 350 -1.48 -4.31 -26.86
N ILE A 351 -2.76 -4.50 -27.15
CA ILE A 351 -3.63 -5.43 -26.43
C ILE A 351 -3.11 -6.86 -26.60
N ALA A 352 -2.73 -7.27 -27.81
CA ALA A 352 -2.13 -8.59 -28.07
C ALA A 352 -0.85 -8.82 -27.25
N TYR A 353 -0.03 -7.80 -27.11
CA TYR A 353 1.16 -7.87 -26.20
C TYR A 353 0.74 -8.17 -24.78
N ILE A 354 -0.26 -7.45 -24.23
CA ILE A 354 -0.76 -7.66 -22.87
C ILE A 354 -1.31 -9.07 -22.71
N LEU A 355 -2.12 -9.54 -23.65
CA LEU A 355 -2.72 -10.88 -23.63
C LEU A 355 -1.63 -11.99 -23.59
N ASN A 356 -0.61 -11.87 -24.44
CA ASN A 356 0.50 -12.81 -24.50
C ASN A 356 1.39 -12.74 -23.25
N HIS A 357 1.77 -11.54 -22.85
CA HIS A 357 2.67 -11.35 -21.72
C HIS A 357 2.03 -11.82 -20.40
N SER A 358 0.73 -11.51 -20.20
CA SER A 358 -0.02 -11.98 -19.04
C SER A 358 -0.41 -13.44 -19.11
N GLU A 359 -0.28 -14.10 -20.29
CA GLU A 359 -0.80 -15.46 -20.56
C GLU A 359 -2.28 -15.55 -20.16
N ALA A 360 -3.08 -14.59 -20.67
CA ALA A 360 -4.50 -14.52 -20.35
C ALA A 360 -5.25 -15.78 -20.80
N ALA A 361 -5.91 -16.49 -19.88
CA ALA A 361 -6.77 -17.63 -20.16
C ALA A 361 -8.17 -17.19 -20.61
N ALA A 362 -8.62 -16.04 -20.12
CA ALA A 362 -9.91 -15.44 -20.46
C ALA A 362 -9.75 -14.00 -20.96
N PHE A 363 -10.61 -13.62 -21.90
CA PHE A 363 -10.71 -12.24 -22.38
C PHE A 363 -12.17 -11.80 -22.46
N VAL A 364 -12.52 -10.79 -21.69
CA VAL A 364 -13.83 -10.16 -21.70
C VAL A 364 -13.70 -8.77 -22.31
N ALA A 365 -14.57 -8.43 -23.27
CA ALA A 365 -14.60 -7.11 -23.88
C ALA A 365 -16.03 -6.55 -23.92
N GLU A 366 -16.19 -5.23 -23.90
CA GLU A 366 -17.50 -4.65 -24.23
C GLU A 366 -17.80 -4.82 -25.71
N ASP A 367 -19.09 -4.85 -26.06
CA ASP A 367 -19.57 -5.09 -27.43
C ASP A 367 -19.07 -4.03 -28.43
N GLY A 368 -19.00 -2.75 -28.04
CA GLY A 368 -18.44 -1.68 -28.85
C GLY A 368 -16.95 -1.84 -29.20
N LEU A 369 -16.21 -2.61 -28.43
CA LEU A 369 -14.77 -2.91 -28.63
C LEU A 369 -14.52 -4.34 -29.15
N ALA A 370 -15.56 -5.13 -29.40
CA ALA A 370 -15.44 -6.54 -29.83
C ALA A 370 -14.61 -6.72 -31.09
N ALA A 371 -14.70 -5.82 -32.06
CA ALA A 371 -13.88 -5.85 -33.27
C ALA A 371 -12.41 -5.66 -33.02
N THR A 372 -12.06 -4.72 -32.10
CA THR A 372 -10.67 -4.48 -31.64
C THR A 372 -10.15 -5.67 -30.87
N ALA A 373 -10.98 -6.23 -29.99
CA ALA A 373 -10.67 -7.43 -29.21
C ALA A 373 -10.42 -8.65 -30.10
N GLY A 374 -11.24 -8.86 -31.12
CA GLY A 374 -11.05 -9.94 -32.11
C GLY A 374 -9.73 -9.84 -32.88
N LYS A 375 -9.33 -8.63 -33.30
CA LYS A 375 -8.05 -8.37 -33.94
C LYS A 375 -6.89 -8.61 -32.99
N ALA A 376 -7.03 -8.23 -31.72
CA ALA A 376 -6.01 -8.45 -30.71
C ALA A 376 -5.81 -9.94 -30.41
N ILE A 377 -6.88 -10.74 -30.32
CA ILE A 377 -6.82 -12.19 -30.16
C ILE A 377 -6.12 -12.84 -31.35
N ALA A 378 -6.48 -12.44 -32.58
CA ALA A 378 -5.85 -12.95 -33.78
C ALA A 378 -4.34 -12.65 -33.84
N ALA A 379 -3.93 -11.48 -33.37
CA ALA A 379 -2.52 -11.07 -33.29
C ALA A 379 -1.76 -11.73 -32.13
N ALA A 380 -2.45 -12.10 -31.05
CA ALA A 380 -1.87 -12.80 -29.91
C ALA A 380 -1.59 -14.29 -30.18
N GLY A 381 -2.23 -14.90 -31.17
CA GLY A 381 -2.08 -16.31 -31.49
C GLY A 381 -3.03 -17.19 -30.68
N SER A 382 -2.56 -18.11 -29.89
CA SER A 382 -3.39 -19.06 -29.14
C SER A 382 -3.27 -18.84 -27.62
N GLY A 383 -4.21 -19.39 -26.84
CA GLY A 383 -4.16 -19.40 -25.36
C GLY A 383 -5.43 -18.92 -24.69
N ILE A 384 -6.27 -18.12 -25.35
CA ILE A 384 -7.51 -17.61 -24.77
C ILE A 384 -8.62 -18.61 -25.02
N SER A 385 -8.98 -19.36 -23.99
CA SER A 385 -10.02 -20.40 -24.04
C SER A 385 -11.41 -19.84 -23.76
N VAL A 386 -11.53 -18.82 -22.91
CA VAL A 386 -12.79 -18.20 -22.52
C VAL A 386 -12.91 -16.80 -23.13
N ARG A 387 -13.99 -16.53 -23.83
CA ARG A 387 -14.28 -15.23 -24.46
C ARG A 387 -15.69 -14.81 -24.13
N ALA A 388 -15.86 -13.56 -23.68
CA ALA A 388 -17.18 -13.05 -23.37
C ALA A 388 -17.33 -11.57 -23.69
N VAL A 389 -18.57 -11.14 -23.81
CA VAL A 389 -18.97 -9.77 -24.16
C VAL A 389 -19.80 -9.16 -23.03
N ILE A 390 -19.48 -7.93 -22.66
CA ILE A 390 -20.34 -7.05 -21.88
C ILE A 390 -21.15 -6.20 -22.87
N ARG A 391 -22.47 -6.25 -22.79
CA ARG A 391 -23.36 -5.46 -23.69
C ARG A 391 -23.56 -4.06 -23.12
N LEU A 392 -22.95 -3.07 -23.72
CA LEU A 392 -23.11 -1.65 -23.39
C LEU A 392 -23.75 -0.86 -24.55
N SER A 393 -23.39 -1.20 -25.78
CA SER A 393 -23.77 -0.47 -26.98
C SER A 393 -24.91 -1.16 -27.77
N GLY A 394 -25.35 -2.34 -27.36
CA GLY A 394 -26.37 -3.14 -28.00
C GLY A 394 -25.92 -3.81 -29.29
N CYS A 395 -24.61 -3.94 -29.51
CA CYS A 395 -24.04 -4.67 -30.62
C CYS A 395 -24.24 -6.19 -30.47
N ASP A 396 -24.22 -6.92 -31.60
CA ASP A 396 -24.34 -8.37 -31.58
C ASP A 396 -23.16 -9.03 -30.88
N VAL A 397 -23.44 -10.15 -30.18
CA VAL A 397 -22.40 -10.98 -29.59
C VAL A 397 -21.64 -11.71 -30.67
N PRO A 398 -20.31 -11.60 -30.78
CA PRO A 398 -19.54 -12.32 -31.77
C PRO A 398 -19.67 -13.83 -31.62
N ALA A 399 -19.66 -14.57 -32.75
CA ALA A 399 -19.78 -16.01 -32.73
C ALA A 399 -18.70 -16.66 -31.84
N GLY A 400 -19.11 -17.56 -30.96
CA GLY A 400 -18.23 -18.25 -30.02
C GLY A 400 -17.81 -17.46 -28.77
N TRP A 401 -18.44 -16.30 -28.53
CA TRP A 401 -18.29 -15.54 -27.30
C TRP A 401 -19.52 -15.72 -26.42
N ALA A 402 -19.33 -15.84 -25.13
CA ALA A 402 -20.41 -15.83 -24.16
C ALA A 402 -20.91 -14.40 -23.88
N ASP A 403 -22.12 -14.28 -23.34
CA ASP A 403 -22.64 -13.00 -22.83
C ASP A 403 -22.44 -12.95 -21.32
N VAL A 404 -21.75 -11.92 -20.81
CA VAL A 404 -21.51 -11.75 -19.38
C VAL A 404 -22.82 -11.67 -18.59
N GLN A 405 -23.90 -11.16 -19.21
CA GLN A 405 -25.21 -11.15 -18.55
C GLN A 405 -25.70 -12.56 -18.22
N GLN A 406 -25.44 -13.55 -19.09
CA GLN A 406 -25.78 -14.95 -18.83
C GLN A 406 -24.99 -15.51 -17.62
N TRP A 407 -23.75 -15.06 -17.40
CA TRP A 407 -22.97 -15.45 -16.22
C TRP A 407 -23.57 -14.86 -14.93
N ILE A 408 -24.05 -13.61 -15.01
CA ILE A 408 -24.66 -12.90 -13.88
C ILE A 408 -26.03 -13.48 -13.53
N ASP A 409 -26.82 -13.92 -14.53
CA ASP A 409 -28.17 -14.45 -14.34
C ASP A 409 -28.21 -15.95 -14.02
N ARG A 410 -27.12 -16.66 -14.32
CA ARG A 410 -27.04 -18.11 -14.12
C ARG A 410 -27.01 -18.47 -12.65
N GLU A 411 -27.94 -19.30 -12.19
CA GLU A 411 -27.89 -19.85 -10.85
C GLU A 411 -26.64 -20.73 -10.65
N GLY A 412 -26.00 -20.58 -9.50
CA GLY A 412 -24.82 -21.36 -9.14
C GLY A 412 -24.14 -20.84 -7.88
N THR A 413 -23.46 -21.75 -7.19
CA THR A 413 -22.60 -21.42 -6.06
C THR A 413 -21.16 -21.57 -6.49
N PRO A 414 -20.29 -20.57 -6.29
CA PRO A 414 -18.88 -20.70 -6.63
C PRO A 414 -18.20 -21.74 -5.76
N PRO A 415 -17.16 -22.42 -6.26
CA PRO A 415 -16.32 -23.28 -5.44
C PRO A 415 -15.66 -22.44 -4.35
N GLN A 416 -15.44 -23.07 -3.20
CA GLN A 416 -14.67 -22.44 -2.13
C GLN A 416 -13.18 -22.51 -2.52
N VAL A 417 -12.53 -21.35 -2.61
CA VAL A 417 -11.11 -21.23 -2.98
C VAL A 417 -10.38 -20.55 -1.82
N ASP A 418 -9.28 -21.14 -1.40
CA ASP A 418 -8.38 -20.50 -0.43
C ASP A 418 -7.53 -19.46 -1.15
N VAL A 419 -7.83 -18.18 -0.91
CA VAL A 419 -7.11 -17.02 -1.47
C VAL A 419 -6.25 -16.43 -0.35
N ALA A 420 -4.94 -16.69 -0.42
CA ALA A 420 -3.98 -16.20 0.55
C ALA A 420 -3.72 -14.67 0.39
N ASP A 421 -3.20 -14.05 1.46
CA ASP A 421 -2.88 -12.62 1.49
C ASP A 421 -1.92 -12.19 0.37
N ASP A 422 -0.95 -13.04 0.03
CA ASP A 422 0.08 -12.74 -0.98
C ASP A 422 -0.26 -13.29 -2.38
N ASP A 423 -1.47 -13.85 -2.56
CA ASP A 423 -1.94 -14.22 -3.90
C ASP A 423 -2.10 -13.00 -4.79
N LEU A 424 -1.62 -13.13 -6.02
CA LEU A 424 -1.77 -12.11 -7.05
C LEU A 424 -3.25 -11.99 -7.45
N LEU A 425 -3.83 -10.79 -7.29
CA LEU A 425 -5.23 -10.52 -7.67
C LEU A 425 -5.39 -9.50 -8.78
N ARG A 426 -4.40 -8.59 -8.94
CA ARG A 426 -4.38 -7.58 -10.01
C ARG A 426 -3.05 -7.63 -10.74
N LEU A 427 -3.10 -7.62 -12.07
CA LEU A 427 -1.93 -7.41 -12.90
C LEU A 427 -2.14 -6.12 -13.70
N MET A 428 -1.59 -5.02 -13.20
CA MET A 428 -1.82 -3.67 -13.71
C MET A 428 -0.73 -3.28 -14.69
N TYR A 429 -1.07 -3.14 -15.98
CA TYR A 429 -0.12 -2.71 -16.99
C TYR A 429 0.04 -1.19 -16.99
N THR A 430 1.24 -0.73 -16.66
CA THR A 430 1.61 0.68 -16.72
C THR A 430 2.33 0.99 -18.03
N SER A 431 2.02 2.15 -18.62
CA SER A 431 2.78 2.66 -19.75
C SER A 431 4.18 3.04 -19.28
N GLY A 432 5.11 2.12 -19.33
CA GLY A 432 6.51 2.38 -19.06
C GLY A 432 7.06 3.43 -20.02
N THR A 433 8.09 4.15 -19.59
CA THR A 433 8.81 5.14 -20.40
C THR A 433 9.71 4.50 -21.45
N GLU A 434 9.92 3.21 -21.35
CA GLU A 434 10.57 2.33 -22.30
C GLU A 434 9.51 1.58 -23.13
N SER A 435 9.85 1.07 -24.27
CA SER A 435 8.99 0.70 -25.39
C SER A 435 7.79 -0.23 -25.14
N ARG A 436 7.71 -0.92 -23.99
CA ARG A 436 6.63 -1.89 -23.73
C ARG A 436 5.98 -1.67 -22.35
N PRO A 437 4.65 -1.91 -22.20
CA PRO A 437 3.98 -1.87 -20.91
C PRO A 437 4.52 -2.90 -19.93
N LYS A 438 4.60 -2.55 -18.64
CA LYS A 438 5.08 -3.38 -17.54
C LYS A 438 3.89 -3.77 -16.67
N GLY A 439 3.81 -5.03 -16.25
CA GLY A 439 2.74 -5.53 -15.38
C GLY A 439 3.13 -5.46 -13.92
N ALA A 440 2.61 -4.51 -13.16
CA ALA A 440 2.76 -4.47 -11.71
C ALA A 440 1.84 -5.49 -11.04
N MET A 441 2.39 -6.31 -10.14
CA MET A 441 1.69 -7.41 -9.48
C MET A 441 1.14 -6.97 -8.12
N LEU A 442 -0.18 -6.82 -7.98
CA LEU A 442 -0.82 -6.43 -6.72
C LEU A 442 -1.48 -7.63 -6.06
N SER A 443 -1.09 -7.91 -4.83
CA SER A 443 -1.65 -8.99 -4.01
C SER A 443 -2.89 -8.53 -3.25
N SER A 444 -3.63 -9.49 -2.68
CA SER A 444 -4.70 -9.21 -1.73
C SER A 444 -4.22 -8.33 -0.57
N ARG A 445 -3.05 -8.63 0.00
CA ARG A 445 -2.39 -7.85 1.06
C ARG A 445 -2.15 -6.40 0.64
N SER A 446 -1.54 -6.18 -0.53
CA SER A 446 -1.24 -4.84 -1.04
C SER A 446 -2.49 -3.97 -1.12
N LEU A 447 -3.56 -4.51 -1.68
CA LEU A 447 -4.83 -3.82 -1.87
C LEU A 447 -5.55 -3.57 -0.55
N MET A 448 -5.67 -4.56 0.33
CA MET A 448 -6.38 -4.43 1.59
C MET A 448 -5.74 -3.41 2.54
N TRP A 449 -4.42 -3.42 2.68
CA TRP A 449 -3.72 -2.43 3.50
C TRP A 449 -3.82 -1.02 2.93
N GLN A 450 -3.79 -0.91 1.60
CA GLN A 450 -3.98 0.37 0.94
C GLN A 450 -5.42 0.89 1.12
N TYR A 451 -6.46 0.04 1.06
CA TYR A 451 -7.84 0.43 1.34
C TYR A 451 -7.98 1.01 2.75
N VAL A 452 -7.38 0.37 3.75
CA VAL A 452 -7.38 0.87 5.13
C VAL A 452 -6.75 2.26 5.23
N SER A 453 -5.63 2.51 4.54
CA SER A 453 -5.00 3.82 4.52
C SER A 453 -5.87 4.87 3.81
N CYS A 454 -6.50 4.52 2.68
CA CYS A 454 -7.43 5.42 1.98
C CYS A 454 -8.63 5.80 2.85
N ILE A 455 -9.22 4.82 3.55
CA ILE A 455 -10.39 5.03 4.41
C ILE A 455 -10.05 5.97 5.56
N ILE A 456 -8.97 5.69 6.29
CA ILE A 456 -8.62 6.41 7.52
C ILE A 456 -8.11 7.82 7.19
N ASP A 457 -7.07 7.92 6.37
CA ASP A 457 -6.43 9.20 6.06
C ASP A 457 -7.25 10.03 5.07
N GLY A 458 -7.99 9.38 4.18
CA GLY A 458 -8.91 10.02 3.24
C GLY A 458 -10.24 10.43 3.86
N GLY A 459 -10.54 9.99 5.09
CA GLY A 459 -11.80 10.30 5.77
C GLY A 459 -13.03 9.74 5.04
N MET A 460 -12.91 8.55 4.46
CA MET A 460 -14.00 7.87 3.76
C MET A 460 -14.89 7.13 4.75
N ASP A 461 -16.18 7.13 4.53
CA ASP A 461 -17.15 6.47 5.42
C ASP A 461 -18.31 5.82 4.66
N GLY A 462 -19.13 5.04 5.40
CA GLY A 462 -20.24 4.31 4.81
C GLY A 462 -21.38 5.21 4.28
N ASP A 463 -21.47 6.46 4.69
CA ASP A 463 -22.52 7.38 4.25
C ASP A 463 -22.13 8.15 2.97
N ASP A 464 -20.94 7.89 2.44
CA ASP A 464 -20.51 8.48 1.18
C ASP A 464 -21.33 7.95 -0.01
N VAL A 465 -21.54 8.84 -0.98
CA VAL A 465 -22.07 8.56 -2.32
C VAL A 465 -21.06 9.13 -3.30
N GLU A 466 -20.31 8.26 -3.98
CA GLU A 466 -19.22 8.69 -4.86
C GLU A 466 -19.56 8.55 -6.34
N VAL A 467 -19.17 9.54 -7.15
CA VAL A 467 -19.19 9.46 -8.62
C VAL A 467 -17.86 8.90 -9.12
N HIS A 468 -17.87 7.67 -9.63
CA HIS A 468 -16.76 6.99 -10.28
C HIS A 468 -16.79 7.23 -11.79
N SER A 469 -16.15 8.29 -12.24
CA SER A 469 -16.06 8.66 -13.66
C SER A 469 -14.69 8.36 -14.27
N MET A 470 -13.65 8.24 -13.45
CA MET A 470 -12.32 7.91 -13.94
C MET A 470 -12.23 6.41 -14.29
N PRO A 471 -11.33 6.02 -15.23
CA PRO A 471 -11.30 4.65 -15.73
C PRO A 471 -11.04 3.61 -14.65
N LEU A 472 -11.91 2.60 -14.53
CA LEU A 472 -11.74 1.45 -13.63
C LEU A 472 -10.60 0.50 -14.06
N TYR A 473 -10.10 0.60 -15.28
CA TYR A 473 -8.88 -0.13 -15.64
C TYR A 473 -7.62 0.47 -14.98
N HIS A 474 -7.72 1.64 -14.34
CA HIS A 474 -6.62 2.28 -13.63
C HIS A 474 -6.78 2.14 -12.12
N CYS A 475 -5.71 1.78 -11.44
CA CYS A 475 -5.71 1.54 -9.99
C CYS A 475 -6.19 2.73 -9.15
N ALA A 476 -6.07 3.98 -9.64
CA ALA A 476 -6.52 5.14 -8.89
C ALA A 476 -8.04 5.08 -8.61
N GLN A 477 -8.89 4.90 -9.64
CA GLN A 477 -10.33 4.83 -9.40
C GLN A 477 -10.74 3.49 -8.81
N LEU A 478 -10.18 2.37 -9.33
CA LEU A 478 -10.58 1.03 -8.91
C LEU A 478 -10.18 0.75 -7.46
N ASP A 479 -8.94 1.05 -7.10
CA ASP A 479 -8.36 0.58 -5.85
C ASP A 479 -8.18 1.69 -4.79
N CYS A 480 -8.08 3.00 -5.14
CA CYS A 480 -8.12 4.07 -4.12
C CYS A 480 -9.54 4.48 -3.70
N PHE A 481 -10.55 4.25 -4.54
CA PHE A 481 -11.89 4.77 -4.30
C PHE A 481 -12.96 3.69 -4.32
N LEU A 482 -13.17 2.97 -5.43
CA LEU A 482 -14.24 1.96 -5.52
C LEU A 482 -14.04 0.82 -4.50
N GLY A 483 -12.82 0.30 -4.36
CA GLY A 483 -12.52 -0.74 -3.38
C GLY A 483 -12.81 -0.29 -1.93
N PRO A 484 -12.28 0.86 -1.47
CA PRO A 484 -12.63 1.46 -0.19
C PRO A 484 -14.12 1.70 0.01
N ASP A 485 -14.85 2.19 -1.00
CA ASP A 485 -16.30 2.41 -0.91
C ASP A 485 -17.07 1.12 -0.66
N VAL A 486 -16.73 0.07 -1.37
CA VAL A 486 -17.31 -1.26 -1.12
C VAL A 486 -16.95 -1.74 0.29
N TYR A 487 -15.75 -1.47 0.78
CA TYR A 487 -15.31 -1.88 2.11
C TYR A 487 -16.12 -1.22 3.24
N VAL A 488 -16.33 0.10 3.15
CA VAL A 488 -17.09 0.82 4.19
C VAL A 488 -18.60 0.69 3.98
N GLY A 489 -19.06 0.31 2.80
CA GLY A 489 -20.47 0.20 2.44
C GLY A 489 -21.04 1.52 1.90
N ALA A 490 -20.24 2.32 1.20
CA ALA A 490 -20.65 3.53 0.49
C ALA A 490 -21.36 3.20 -0.82
N THR A 491 -22.11 4.16 -1.38
CA THR A 491 -22.79 4.01 -2.67
C THR A 491 -21.88 4.50 -3.79
N SER A 492 -21.70 3.69 -4.84
CA SER A 492 -20.87 3.99 -6.01
C SER A 492 -21.74 4.26 -7.25
N ILE A 493 -21.64 5.47 -7.78
CA ILE A 493 -22.29 5.88 -9.05
C ILE A 493 -21.25 5.71 -10.15
N VAL A 494 -21.43 4.72 -11.02
CA VAL A 494 -20.46 4.36 -12.06
C VAL A 494 -20.86 5.00 -13.39
N LEU A 495 -20.08 5.99 -13.83
CA LEU A 495 -20.21 6.65 -15.13
C LEU A 495 -19.22 6.08 -16.14
N PRO A 496 -19.60 5.96 -17.42
CA PRO A 496 -18.72 5.38 -18.45
C PRO A 496 -17.41 6.15 -18.67
N ALA A 497 -17.47 7.48 -18.53
CA ALA A 497 -16.36 8.40 -18.81
C ALA A 497 -16.48 9.69 -17.98
N PRO A 498 -15.39 10.48 -17.84
CA PRO A 498 -15.38 11.74 -17.11
C PRO A 498 -15.96 12.91 -17.94
N ASP A 499 -17.20 12.77 -18.39
CA ASP A 499 -17.94 13.84 -19.06
C ASP A 499 -18.45 14.86 -18.03
N PRO A 500 -18.06 16.15 -18.11
CA PRO A 500 -18.43 17.15 -17.10
C PRO A 500 -19.94 17.31 -16.89
N ALA A 501 -20.74 17.31 -17.95
CA ALA A 501 -22.19 17.48 -17.84
C ALA A 501 -22.84 16.27 -17.15
N ALA A 502 -22.45 15.05 -17.56
CA ALA A 502 -22.92 13.83 -16.92
C ALA A 502 -22.51 13.73 -15.45
N MET A 503 -21.28 14.16 -15.10
CA MET A 503 -20.79 14.18 -13.72
C MET A 503 -21.59 15.16 -12.86
N LEU A 504 -21.83 16.38 -13.34
CA LEU A 504 -22.61 17.40 -12.62
C LEU A 504 -24.06 16.92 -12.42
N THR A 505 -24.67 16.37 -13.45
CA THR A 505 -26.00 15.76 -13.37
C THR A 505 -26.05 14.62 -12.32
N ALA A 506 -25.06 13.75 -12.31
CA ALA A 506 -24.99 12.66 -11.34
C ALA A 506 -24.82 13.16 -9.89
N ILE A 507 -23.97 14.21 -9.67
CA ILE A 507 -23.81 14.82 -8.36
C ILE A 507 -25.14 15.38 -7.84
N GLU A 508 -25.86 16.11 -8.68
CA GLU A 508 -27.14 16.71 -8.31
C GLU A 508 -28.24 15.64 -8.09
N SER A 509 -28.46 14.76 -9.08
CA SER A 509 -29.57 13.79 -9.06
C SER A 509 -29.42 12.72 -7.99
N GLU A 510 -28.20 12.20 -7.77
CA GLU A 510 -27.91 11.16 -6.79
C GLU A 510 -27.43 11.71 -5.44
N ARG A 511 -27.39 13.05 -5.30
CA ARG A 511 -26.90 13.73 -4.08
C ARG A 511 -25.51 13.27 -3.69
N ALA A 512 -24.60 13.16 -4.66
CA ALA A 512 -23.25 12.65 -4.40
C ALA A 512 -22.50 13.52 -3.38
N THR A 513 -21.79 12.85 -2.48
CA THR A 513 -21.07 13.50 -1.38
C THR A 513 -19.56 13.52 -1.59
N LYS A 514 -19.08 12.69 -2.53
CA LYS A 514 -17.67 12.42 -2.73
C LYS A 514 -17.33 12.34 -4.22
N LEU A 515 -16.16 12.91 -4.60
CA LEU A 515 -15.68 12.92 -5.98
C LEU A 515 -14.16 12.88 -6.04
N PHE A 516 -13.62 11.93 -6.81
CA PHE A 516 -12.21 11.92 -7.22
C PHE A 516 -12.03 12.33 -8.67
N CYS A 517 -11.15 13.30 -8.90
CA CYS A 517 -10.73 13.71 -10.25
C CYS A 517 -9.25 14.10 -10.27
N PRO A 518 -8.50 13.77 -11.33
CA PRO A 518 -7.23 14.43 -11.58
C PRO A 518 -7.44 15.93 -11.87
N PRO A 519 -6.40 16.77 -11.71
CA PRO A 519 -6.52 18.22 -11.91
C PRO A 519 -7.15 18.63 -13.23
N THR A 520 -6.85 17.91 -14.31
CA THR A 520 -7.39 18.18 -15.66
C THR A 520 -8.91 17.99 -15.75
N VAL A 521 -9.48 17.05 -14.99
CA VAL A 521 -10.93 16.84 -14.96
C VAL A 521 -11.59 17.88 -14.04
N TRP A 522 -10.96 18.23 -12.90
CA TRP A 522 -11.42 19.36 -12.09
C TRP A 522 -11.46 20.68 -12.87
N ILE A 523 -10.43 20.96 -13.70
CA ILE A 523 -10.41 22.09 -14.62
C ILE A 523 -11.59 21.99 -15.61
N GLY A 524 -11.82 20.80 -16.19
CA GLY A 524 -12.95 20.58 -17.10
C GLY A 524 -14.29 20.86 -16.46
N LEU A 525 -14.51 20.43 -15.23
CA LEU A 525 -15.73 20.72 -14.45
C LEU A 525 -15.89 22.21 -14.22
N LEU A 526 -14.85 22.91 -13.74
CA LEU A 526 -14.87 24.35 -13.51
C LEU A 526 -15.15 25.17 -14.78
N ARG A 527 -14.84 24.65 -15.95
CA ARG A 527 -15.05 25.31 -17.25
C ARG A 527 -16.36 24.88 -17.93
N SER A 528 -17.07 23.89 -17.38
CA SER A 528 -18.37 23.47 -17.91
C SER A 528 -19.40 24.56 -17.75
N PRO A 529 -20.19 24.86 -18.78
CA PRO A 529 -21.30 25.81 -18.68
C PRO A 529 -22.31 25.45 -17.58
N GLU A 530 -22.53 24.17 -17.35
CA GLU A 530 -23.46 23.60 -16.38
C GLU A 530 -23.01 23.81 -14.93
N PHE A 531 -21.71 24.02 -14.68
CA PHE A 531 -21.15 24.10 -13.31
C PHE A 531 -21.81 25.18 -12.44
N GLY A 532 -22.19 26.32 -13.04
CA GLY A 532 -22.83 27.42 -12.33
C GLY A 532 -24.33 27.19 -12.05
N HIS A 533 -24.93 26.16 -12.63
CA HIS A 533 -26.36 25.87 -12.54
C HIS A 533 -26.65 24.60 -11.74
N ALA A 534 -25.71 23.68 -11.64
CA ALA A 534 -25.87 22.42 -10.92
C ALA A 534 -25.89 22.62 -9.39
N ASP A 535 -26.78 21.89 -8.69
CA ASP A 535 -26.77 21.85 -7.23
C ASP A 535 -25.66 20.92 -6.71
N LEU A 536 -24.55 21.51 -6.31
CA LEU A 536 -23.39 20.82 -5.75
C LEU A 536 -23.36 20.84 -4.21
N SER A 537 -24.45 21.23 -3.56
CA SER A 537 -24.52 21.40 -2.08
C SER A 537 -24.34 20.08 -1.31
N SER A 538 -24.58 18.93 -1.94
CA SER A 538 -24.35 17.61 -1.37
C SER A 538 -22.89 17.20 -1.35
N LEU A 539 -22.05 17.72 -2.25
CA LEU A 539 -20.66 17.35 -2.42
C LEU A 539 -19.81 17.91 -1.27
N ARG A 540 -19.32 17.06 -0.39
CA ARG A 540 -18.56 17.42 0.82
C ARG A 540 -17.09 17.10 0.74
N LYS A 541 -16.72 16.09 -0.04
CA LYS A 541 -15.37 15.55 -0.15
C LYS A 541 -14.90 15.56 -1.60
N GLY A 542 -13.79 16.22 -1.85
CA GLY A 542 -13.13 16.25 -3.14
C GLY A 542 -11.72 15.69 -3.04
N TYR A 543 -11.36 14.83 -3.96
CA TYR A 543 -10.01 14.26 -4.01
C TYR A 543 -9.36 14.61 -5.34
N TYR A 544 -8.07 14.87 -5.29
CA TYR A 544 -7.28 15.02 -6.50
C TYR A 544 -5.96 14.27 -6.38
N GLY A 545 -5.37 13.91 -7.51
CA GLY A 545 -4.14 13.12 -7.55
C GLY A 545 -3.76 12.74 -8.97
N ALA A 546 -2.92 11.74 -9.13
CA ALA A 546 -2.34 11.28 -10.40
C ALA A 546 -1.43 12.32 -11.11
N SER A 547 -1.59 13.61 -10.82
CA SER A 547 -0.71 14.71 -11.21
C SER A 547 -0.83 15.86 -10.20
N ALA A 548 0.11 16.80 -10.25
CA ALA A 548 0.09 17.96 -9.39
C ALA A 548 -1.08 18.90 -9.72
N MET A 549 -1.79 19.37 -8.71
CA MET A 549 -2.81 20.42 -8.84
C MET A 549 -2.13 21.79 -8.92
N PRO A 550 -2.36 22.57 -9.99
CA PRO A 550 -1.90 23.95 -10.02
C PRO A 550 -2.52 24.76 -8.88
N VAL A 551 -1.72 25.59 -8.22
CA VAL A 551 -2.16 26.37 -7.05
C VAL A 551 -3.33 27.28 -7.39
N GLU A 552 -3.34 27.85 -8.60
CA GLU A 552 -4.42 28.71 -9.07
C GLU A 552 -5.75 27.96 -9.23
N VAL A 553 -5.72 26.72 -9.71
CA VAL A 553 -6.90 25.85 -9.84
C VAL A 553 -7.42 25.44 -8.45
N LEU A 554 -6.51 25.15 -7.52
CA LEU A 554 -6.89 24.86 -6.13
C LEU A 554 -7.59 26.07 -5.47
N ARG A 555 -7.09 27.27 -5.72
CA ARG A 555 -7.71 28.50 -5.23
C ARG A 555 -9.10 28.68 -5.83
N GLU A 556 -9.26 28.56 -7.14
CA GLU A 556 -10.57 28.67 -7.82
C GLU A 556 -11.58 27.63 -7.30
N LEU A 557 -11.15 26.37 -7.10
CA LEU A 557 -12.00 25.33 -6.51
C LEU A 557 -12.52 25.75 -5.12
N ARG A 558 -11.66 26.30 -4.28
CA ARG A 558 -12.05 26.73 -2.93
C ARG A 558 -12.94 27.96 -2.91
N GLU A 559 -12.77 28.87 -3.85
CA GLU A 559 -13.65 30.04 -3.99
C GLU A 559 -15.05 29.63 -4.46
N ARG A 560 -15.12 28.70 -5.43
CA ARG A 560 -16.40 28.27 -6.01
C ARG A 560 -17.12 27.20 -5.20
N LEU A 561 -16.38 26.38 -4.44
CA LEU A 561 -16.87 25.27 -3.62
C LEU A 561 -16.30 25.36 -2.19
N PRO A 562 -16.59 26.42 -1.42
CA PRO A 562 -15.95 26.66 -0.12
C PRO A 562 -16.32 25.62 0.95
N HIS A 563 -17.40 24.88 0.74
CA HIS A 563 -17.90 23.84 1.65
C HIS A 563 -17.24 22.48 1.44
N ILE A 564 -16.47 22.27 0.34
CA ILE A 564 -15.82 20.99 0.05
C ILE A 564 -14.49 20.88 0.78
N ARG A 565 -14.29 19.76 1.46
CA ARG A 565 -12.98 19.37 1.99
C ARG A 565 -12.19 18.69 0.87
N LEU A 566 -10.96 19.14 0.62
CA LEU A 566 -10.11 18.65 -0.46
C LEU A 566 -8.95 17.83 0.08
N TRP A 567 -8.62 16.70 -0.55
CA TRP A 567 -7.45 15.87 -0.30
C TRP A 567 -6.59 15.73 -1.55
N ASN A 568 -5.28 15.73 -1.37
CA ASN A 568 -4.33 15.34 -2.41
C ASN A 568 -3.82 13.92 -2.14
N PHE A 569 -3.98 13.01 -3.10
CA PHE A 569 -3.45 11.66 -3.05
C PHE A 569 -2.28 11.53 -4.03
N TYR A 570 -1.09 11.23 -3.52
CA TYR A 570 0.08 10.96 -4.35
C TYR A 570 0.50 9.50 -4.19
N GLY A 571 0.96 8.93 -5.30
CA GLY A 571 1.53 7.60 -5.38
C GLY A 571 1.58 7.07 -6.80
N GLN A 572 1.70 5.76 -6.94
CA GLN A 572 1.86 5.08 -8.21
C GLN A 572 1.37 3.64 -8.12
N THR A 573 1.11 3.03 -9.27
CA THR A 573 0.55 1.67 -9.36
C THR A 573 1.29 0.66 -8.49
N GLU A 574 2.60 0.80 -8.38
CA GLU A 574 3.48 -0.05 -7.59
C GLU A 574 3.27 0.07 -6.06
N MET A 575 2.49 1.09 -5.62
CA MET A 575 2.09 1.30 -4.22
C MET A 575 0.60 1.03 -3.98
N ALA A 576 -0.09 0.43 -4.92
CA ALA A 576 -1.48 -0.05 -4.93
C ALA A 576 -2.64 1.00 -4.90
N PRO A 577 -2.52 2.28 -5.26
CA PRO A 577 -1.37 3.11 -5.60
C PRO A 577 -0.98 4.19 -4.57
N LEU A 578 -1.57 4.24 -3.36
CA LEU A 578 -1.41 5.34 -2.41
C LEU A 578 -0.06 5.32 -1.67
N ALA A 579 0.64 6.46 -1.65
CA ALA A 579 1.88 6.64 -0.89
C ALA A 579 1.82 7.80 0.11
N THR A 580 1.38 9.01 -0.30
CA THR A 580 1.26 10.16 0.61
C THR A 580 -0.08 10.88 0.46
N ILE A 581 -0.49 11.59 1.50
CA ILE A 581 -1.76 12.34 1.53
C ILE A 581 -1.52 13.73 2.12
N LEU A 582 -2.09 14.76 1.45
CA LEU A 582 -2.28 16.09 2.03
C LEU A 582 -3.75 16.23 2.43
N GLY A 583 -3.99 16.46 3.71
CA GLY A 583 -5.32 16.60 4.30
C GLY A 583 -6.00 17.92 3.95
N PRO A 584 -7.32 18.03 4.21
CA PRO A 584 -8.09 19.21 3.80
C PRO A 584 -7.73 20.49 4.56
N ASP A 585 -7.30 20.38 5.81
CA ASP A 585 -6.98 21.53 6.65
C ASP A 585 -5.63 22.16 6.27
N GLU A 586 -4.83 21.47 5.46
CA GLU A 586 -3.46 21.85 5.08
C GLU A 586 -3.36 22.36 3.64
N GLN A 587 -4.44 22.33 2.87
CA GLN A 587 -4.45 22.65 1.43
C GLN A 587 -3.93 24.06 1.12
N VAL A 588 -4.12 25.03 2.02
CA VAL A 588 -3.65 26.41 1.84
C VAL A 588 -2.23 26.57 2.35
N SER A 589 -2.00 26.18 3.60
CA SER A 589 -0.69 26.36 4.25
C SER A 589 0.41 25.53 3.60
N ARG A 590 0.04 24.45 2.91
CA ARG A 590 0.94 23.50 2.23
C ARG A 590 0.62 23.35 0.74
N ALA A 591 0.13 24.41 0.11
CA ALA A 591 -0.20 24.38 -1.32
C ALA A 591 0.98 23.88 -2.16
N GLY A 592 0.70 22.95 -3.08
CA GLY A 592 1.73 22.29 -3.92
C GLY A 592 2.42 21.10 -3.28
N SER A 593 2.20 20.82 -1.98
CA SER A 593 2.71 19.60 -1.33
C SER A 593 1.91 18.35 -1.74
N ALA A 594 2.58 17.21 -1.79
CA ALA A 594 1.97 15.88 -1.88
C ALA A 594 1.58 15.32 -0.49
N GLY A 595 1.76 16.10 0.58
CA GLY A 595 1.41 15.72 1.93
C GLY A 595 2.49 14.90 2.65
N ARG A 596 2.07 14.09 3.60
CA ARG A 596 2.91 13.19 4.40
C ARG A 596 2.62 11.74 4.04
N ALA A 597 3.51 10.83 4.43
CA ALA A 597 3.32 9.40 4.26
C ALA A 597 1.96 8.95 4.82
N ALA A 598 1.22 8.16 4.03
CA ALA A 598 -0.05 7.57 4.46
C ALA A 598 0.15 6.60 5.62
N LEU A 599 -0.91 6.26 6.33
CA LEU A 599 -0.92 5.51 7.60
C LEU A 599 0.00 4.29 7.63
N ASN A 600 0.03 3.51 6.55
CA ASN A 600 0.83 2.28 6.45
C ASN A 600 2.07 2.43 5.55
N VAL A 601 2.55 3.65 5.34
CA VAL A 601 3.68 3.95 4.43
C VAL A 601 4.79 4.65 5.18
N GLU A 602 6.03 4.20 4.95
CA GLU A 602 7.23 4.97 5.24
C GLU A 602 7.71 5.63 3.95
N THR A 603 8.02 6.93 4.00
CA THR A 603 8.55 7.69 2.87
C THR A 603 9.83 8.40 3.29
N ARG A 604 10.87 8.34 2.46
CA ARG A 604 12.08 9.14 2.63
C ARG A 604 12.65 9.56 1.29
N LEU A 605 13.61 10.48 1.30
CA LEU A 605 14.36 10.89 0.14
C LEU A 605 15.77 10.34 0.22
N VAL A 606 16.31 9.87 -0.92
CA VAL A 606 17.66 9.31 -1.01
C VAL A 606 18.45 9.92 -2.16
N ASP A 607 19.77 9.92 -2.04
CA ASP A 607 20.70 10.26 -3.12
C ASP A 607 20.90 9.05 -4.08
N ASP A 608 21.80 9.21 -5.06
CA ASP A 608 22.12 8.17 -6.04
C ASP A 608 22.84 6.93 -5.44
N ASN A 609 23.30 7.02 -4.17
CA ASN A 609 23.89 5.93 -3.40
C ASN A 609 22.91 5.30 -2.40
N ASP A 610 21.61 5.60 -2.50
CA ASP A 610 20.54 5.18 -1.59
C ASP A 610 20.71 5.68 -0.14
N VAL A 611 21.53 6.72 0.08
CA VAL A 611 21.71 7.37 1.39
C VAL A 611 20.64 8.44 1.58
N ALA A 612 20.00 8.43 2.76
CA ALA A 612 18.97 9.43 3.08
C ALA A 612 19.55 10.86 3.05
N VAL A 613 18.87 11.76 2.33
CA VAL A 613 19.24 13.17 2.30
C VAL A 613 18.55 13.96 3.40
N PRO A 614 19.16 15.05 3.91
CA PRO A 614 18.54 15.94 4.90
C PRO A 614 17.27 16.63 4.37
N PRO A 615 16.38 17.11 5.26
CA PRO A 615 15.27 17.97 4.87
C PRO A 615 15.74 19.18 4.05
N GLY A 616 14.93 19.57 3.06
CA GLY A 616 15.23 20.69 2.15
C GLY A 616 16.13 20.33 0.97
N ILE A 617 16.75 19.16 0.96
CA ILE A 617 17.58 18.67 -0.16
C ILE A 617 16.75 17.80 -1.09
N VAL A 618 16.97 17.96 -2.40
CA VAL A 618 16.32 17.14 -3.43
C VAL A 618 16.89 15.73 -3.39
N GLY A 619 16.02 14.73 -3.36
CA GLY A 619 16.37 13.31 -3.45
C GLY A 619 15.33 12.51 -4.19
N GLU A 620 15.65 11.25 -4.54
CA GLU A 620 14.68 10.30 -5.06
C GLU A 620 13.71 9.88 -3.95
N ILE A 621 12.42 9.92 -4.25
CA ILE A 621 11.37 9.51 -3.32
C ILE A 621 11.34 7.99 -3.27
N VAL A 622 11.51 7.42 -2.08
CA VAL A 622 11.43 5.97 -1.87
C VAL A 622 10.43 5.63 -0.78
N HIS A 623 9.78 4.48 -0.95
CA HIS A 623 8.71 4.03 -0.06
C HIS A 623 8.98 2.64 0.51
N ARG A 624 8.45 2.38 1.70
CA ARG A 624 8.34 1.05 2.30
C ARG A 624 6.94 0.88 2.87
N SER A 625 6.23 -0.18 2.47
CA SER A 625 4.83 -0.35 2.85
C SER A 625 4.33 -1.76 2.53
N PRO A 626 3.35 -2.31 3.27
CA PRO A 626 2.58 -3.47 2.84
C PRO A 626 1.71 -3.19 1.59
N HIS A 627 1.54 -1.93 1.16
CA HIS A 627 0.89 -1.57 -0.11
C HIS A 627 1.73 -1.97 -1.33
N ALA A 628 3.06 -2.08 -1.17
CA ALA A 628 3.96 -2.27 -2.29
C ALA A 628 3.63 -3.52 -3.10
N THR A 629 3.77 -3.40 -4.41
CA THR A 629 3.62 -4.50 -5.36
C THR A 629 4.56 -5.67 -5.04
N LEU A 630 4.18 -6.87 -5.44
CA LEU A 630 5.07 -8.06 -5.41
C LEU A 630 6.26 -7.92 -6.39
N GLY A 631 6.23 -6.94 -7.27
CA GLY A 631 7.21 -6.69 -8.32
C GLY A 631 6.58 -6.58 -9.70
N TYR A 632 7.41 -6.69 -10.74
CA TYR A 632 6.97 -6.67 -12.12
C TYR A 632 6.89 -8.09 -12.69
N TYR A 633 5.75 -8.42 -13.27
CA TYR A 633 5.48 -9.75 -13.80
C TYR A 633 6.48 -10.13 -14.88
N LYS A 634 7.16 -11.27 -14.71
CA LYS A 634 8.22 -11.79 -15.60
C LYS A 634 9.39 -10.83 -15.82
N ASP A 635 9.69 -9.96 -14.84
CA ASP A 635 10.82 -9.03 -14.92
C ASP A 635 11.52 -8.89 -13.56
N ASP A 636 12.25 -9.92 -13.17
CA ASP A 636 12.97 -9.97 -11.89
C ASP A 636 14.09 -8.93 -11.83
N ALA A 637 14.73 -8.63 -12.97
CA ALA A 637 15.81 -7.65 -13.03
C ALA A 637 15.29 -6.23 -12.74
N MET A 638 14.14 -5.89 -13.31
CA MET A 638 13.49 -4.62 -13.03
C MET A 638 12.95 -4.58 -11.59
N THR A 639 12.37 -5.68 -11.10
CA THR A 639 11.92 -5.81 -9.72
C THR A 639 13.07 -5.55 -8.76
N ALA A 640 14.22 -6.21 -8.94
CA ALA A 640 15.42 -6.01 -8.13
C ALA A 640 15.91 -4.54 -8.18
N THR A 641 15.86 -3.90 -9.34
CA THR A 641 16.23 -2.49 -9.50
C THR A 641 15.27 -1.56 -8.76
N ALA A 642 13.95 -1.80 -8.88
CA ALA A 642 12.93 -0.98 -8.24
C ALA A 642 12.88 -1.14 -6.71
N PHE A 643 13.30 -2.30 -6.18
CA PHE A 643 13.28 -2.60 -4.74
C PHE A 643 14.67 -2.70 -4.11
N ARG A 644 15.67 -2.05 -4.72
CA ARG A 644 17.03 -2.06 -4.19
C ARG A 644 17.07 -1.45 -2.78
N SER A 645 18.02 -1.90 -1.98
CA SER A 645 18.23 -1.43 -0.59
C SER A 645 17.00 -1.60 0.34
N GLY A 646 16.03 -2.46 -0.05
CA GLY A 646 14.81 -2.74 0.74
C GLY A 646 13.77 -1.60 0.71
N TRP A 647 13.83 -0.73 -0.30
CA TRP A 647 12.89 0.36 -0.55
C TRP A 647 12.41 0.31 -2.00
N PHE A 648 11.14 0.62 -2.19
CA PHE A 648 10.61 0.86 -3.53
C PHE A 648 11.04 2.24 -4.02
N HIS A 649 11.72 2.30 -5.14
CA HIS A 649 12.21 3.51 -5.80
C HIS A 649 11.19 4.03 -6.80
N SER A 650 10.60 5.18 -6.48
CA SER A 650 9.51 5.75 -7.28
C SER A 650 9.94 6.27 -8.65
N GLY A 651 11.21 6.66 -8.79
CA GLY A 651 11.69 7.41 -9.94
C GLY A 651 11.22 8.86 -9.96
N ASP A 652 10.55 9.33 -8.92
CA ASP A 652 10.17 10.72 -8.72
C ASP A 652 11.19 11.40 -7.80
N LEU A 653 11.51 12.67 -8.05
CA LEU A 653 12.35 13.51 -7.22
C LEU A 653 11.48 14.39 -6.33
N GLY A 654 11.89 14.59 -5.10
CA GLY A 654 11.15 15.42 -4.16
C GLY A 654 12.04 16.19 -3.20
N VAL A 655 11.42 17.10 -2.47
CA VAL A 655 11.97 17.78 -1.29
C VAL A 655 11.04 17.50 -0.12
N MET A 656 11.60 17.22 1.04
CA MET A 656 10.84 16.98 2.25
C MET A 656 11.18 18.05 3.29
N THR A 657 10.17 18.57 3.97
CA THR A 657 10.34 19.51 5.08
C THR A 657 10.72 18.75 6.37
N GLU A 658 11.20 19.48 7.39
CA GLU A 658 11.55 18.88 8.70
C GLU A 658 10.35 18.17 9.36
N ASP A 659 9.14 18.68 9.15
CA ASP A 659 7.88 18.10 9.65
C ASP A 659 7.27 17.05 8.71
N GLY A 660 8.04 16.59 7.70
CA GLY A 660 7.74 15.42 6.88
C GLY A 660 6.82 15.65 5.69
N TYR A 661 6.56 16.92 5.28
CA TYR A 661 5.77 17.20 4.07
C TYR A 661 6.61 17.07 2.81
N LEU A 662 6.12 16.24 1.91
CA LEU A 662 6.74 15.98 0.62
C LEU A 662 6.25 16.97 -0.44
N THR A 663 7.15 17.56 -1.19
CA THR A 663 6.86 18.26 -2.44
C THR A 663 7.54 17.50 -3.58
N VAL A 664 6.75 17.01 -4.53
CA VAL A 664 7.27 16.36 -5.74
C VAL A 664 7.83 17.43 -6.66
N VAL A 665 9.10 17.34 -6.98
CA VAL A 665 9.81 18.31 -7.85
C VAL A 665 9.58 17.97 -9.31
N ASP A 666 9.94 16.75 -9.72
CA ASP A 666 9.72 16.23 -11.08
C ASP A 666 10.00 14.72 -11.10
N ARG A 667 9.83 14.08 -12.26
CA ARG A 667 10.36 12.75 -12.51
C ARG A 667 11.85 12.80 -12.80
N LYS A 668 12.62 11.88 -12.24
CA LYS A 668 14.08 11.79 -12.46
C LYS A 668 14.46 11.81 -13.95
N LYS A 669 13.65 11.19 -14.80
CA LYS A 669 13.82 11.13 -16.27
C LYS A 669 13.20 12.29 -17.04
N ASP A 670 12.32 13.09 -16.42
CA ASP A 670 11.65 14.24 -17.04
C ASP A 670 12.36 15.56 -16.72
N MET A 671 13.35 15.54 -15.80
CA MET A 671 14.24 16.67 -15.53
C MET A 671 14.94 17.09 -16.82
N ILE A 672 14.78 18.35 -17.18
CA ILE A 672 15.34 18.92 -18.40
C ILE A 672 16.79 19.32 -18.14
N LYS A 673 17.72 18.74 -18.89
CA LYS A 673 19.17 19.02 -18.76
C LYS A 673 19.57 20.11 -19.73
N THR A 674 19.57 21.36 -19.29
CA THR A 674 19.83 22.52 -20.15
C THR A 674 21.07 23.30 -19.72
N GLY A 675 22.11 23.38 -20.58
CA GLY A 675 23.29 24.16 -20.30
C GLY A 675 24.09 23.76 -19.06
N GLY A 676 24.03 22.49 -18.67
CA GLY A 676 24.68 21.97 -17.45
C GLY A 676 23.80 22.05 -16.17
N GLU A 677 22.65 22.69 -16.28
CA GLU A 677 21.69 22.84 -15.18
C GLU A 677 20.50 21.89 -15.32
N ASN A 678 19.92 21.49 -14.21
CA ASN A 678 18.68 20.71 -14.17
C ASN A 678 17.48 21.64 -13.98
N VAL A 679 16.50 21.56 -14.88
CA VAL A 679 15.26 22.31 -14.81
C VAL A 679 14.09 21.38 -14.59
N ALA A 680 13.36 21.57 -13.48
CA ALA A 680 12.13 20.87 -13.24
C ALA A 680 11.03 21.40 -14.17
N SER A 681 10.45 20.52 -14.97
CA SER A 681 9.37 20.90 -15.90
C SER A 681 8.18 21.50 -15.16
N ARG A 682 7.87 21.00 -13.99
CA ARG A 682 6.79 21.47 -13.12
C ARG A 682 6.99 22.93 -12.65
N GLU A 683 8.19 23.33 -12.28
CA GLU A 683 8.48 24.71 -11.85
C GLU A 683 8.16 25.72 -12.97
N VAL A 684 8.46 25.34 -14.20
CA VAL A 684 8.15 26.17 -15.36
C VAL A 684 6.65 26.16 -15.68
N GLU A 685 5.99 25.01 -15.54
CA GLU A 685 4.52 24.89 -15.66
C GLU A 685 3.78 25.79 -14.65
N GLU A 686 4.17 25.74 -13.39
CA GLU A 686 3.59 26.58 -12.34
C GLU A 686 3.80 28.08 -12.61
N ALA A 687 4.95 28.47 -13.11
CA ALA A 687 5.20 29.85 -13.50
C ALA A 687 4.26 30.32 -14.64
N ILE A 688 4.05 29.46 -15.64
CA ILE A 688 3.16 29.75 -16.77
C ILE A 688 1.69 29.76 -16.33
N TYR A 689 1.28 28.87 -15.43
CA TYR A 689 -0.11 28.85 -14.90
C TYR A 689 -0.50 30.14 -14.16
N ARG A 690 0.45 30.88 -13.59
CA ARG A 690 0.20 32.19 -12.97
C ARG A 690 -0.15 33.30 -13.96
N MET A 691 0.07 33.04 -15.25
CA MET A 691 -0.28 34.00 -16.30
C MET A 691 -1.79 33.95 -16.59
N ASP A 692 -2.43 35.12 -16.56
CA ASP A 692 -3.84 35.22 -16.93
C ASP A 692 -4.08 34.68 -18.34
N GLY A 693 -5.21 33.99 -18.51
CA GLY A 693 -5.59 33.41 -19.80
C GLY A 693 -5.03 32.04 -20.10
N VAL A 694 -4.18 31.44 -19.24
CA VAL A 694 -3.70 30.05 -19.41
C VAL A 694 -4.75 29.07 -18.84
N ALA A 695 -5.18 28.10 -19.69
CA ALA A 695 -6.04 27.00 -19.27
C ALA A 695 -5.23 25.75 -18.93
N GLU A 696 -4.25 25.38 -19.79
CA GLU A 696 -3.41 24.20 -19.59
C GLU A 696 -2.00 24.48 -20.09
N VAL A 697 -1.00 23.78 -19.50
CA VAL A 697 0.37 23.85 -19.94
C VAL A 697 1.08 22.52 -19.77
N ALA A 698 1.98 22.23 -20.70
CA ALA A 698 2.93 21.11 -20.62
C ALA A 698 4.34 21.62 -20.96
N VAL A 699 5.31 21.33 -20.08
CA VAL A 699 6.71 21.69 -20.28
C VAL A 699 7.56 20.43 -20.37
N PHE A 700 8.52 20.42 -21.30
CA PHE A 700 9.43 19.29 -21.52
C PHE A 700 10.71 19.74 -22.21
N GLY A 701 11.75 18.91 -22.11
CA GLY A 701 13.00 19.10 -22.85
C GLY A 701 12.93 18.52 -24.25
N VAL A 702 13.49 19.19 -25.24
CA VAL A 702 13.81 18.64 -26.56
C VAL A 702 15.32 18.75 -26.82
N ALA A 703 15.87 17.78 -27.54
CA ALA A 703 17.31 17.78 -27.84
C ALA A 703 17.74 19.08 -28.51
N HIS A 704 18.86 19.66 -28.06
CA HIS A 704 19.41 20.92 -28.58
C HIS A 704 20.94 20.88 -28.71
N PRO A 705 21.52 21.28 -29.85
CA PRO A 705 22.94 21.14 -30.10
C PRO A 705 23.84 21.89 -29.09
N ARG A 706 23.41 23.04 -28.59
CA ARG A 706 24.17 23.91 -27.69
C ARG A 706 23.93 23.63 -26.22
N TRP A 707 22.69 23.26 -25.82
CA TRP A 707 22.29 23.18 -24.42
C TRP A 707 22.01 21.76 -23.93
N VAL A 708 22.28 20.74 -24.75
CA VAL A 708 21.83 19.33 -24.54
C VAL A 708 20.33 19.21 -24.73
N GLU A 709 19.54 19.96 -23.95
CA GLU A 709 18.10 20.10 -24.14
C GLU A 709 17.68 21.58 -24.07
N ALA A 710 16.68 21.93 -24.85
CA ALA A 710 15.98 23.21 -24.75
C ALA A 710 14.65 23.02 -24.02
N VAL A 711 14.32 23.91 -23.11
CA VAL A 711 13.02 23.97 -22.46
C VAL A 711 11.96 24.42 -23.48
N VAL A 712 10.91 23.62 -23.66
CA VAL A 712 9.78 23.88 -24.56
C VAL A 712 8.47 23.80 -23.77
N ALA A 713 7.56 24.72 -24.04
CA ALA A 713 6.23 24.74 -23.46
C ALA A 713 5.14 24.62 -24.55
N VAL A 714 4.10 23.85 -24.25
CA VAL A 714 2.82 23.87 -24.98
C VAL A 714 1.76 24.47 -24.08
N VAL A 715 1.09 25.53 -24.53
CA VAL A 715 0.15 26.31 -23.71
C VAL A 715 -1.22 26.32 -24.40
N VAL A 716 -2.27 26.02 -23.63
CA VAL A 716 -3.66 26.09 -24.09
C VAL A 716 -4.31 27.35 -23.46
N PRO A 717 -4.83 28.29 -24.26
CA PRO A 717 -5.52 29.45 -23.74
C PRO A 717 -6.89 29.10 -23.15
N LYS A 718 -7.35 29.89 -22.16
CA LYS A 718 -8.76 29.90 -21.74
C LYS A 718 -9.66 30.39 -22.90
N PRO A 719 -10.94 29.96 -22.95
CA PRO A 719 -11.87 30.47 -23.92
C PRO A 719 -11.91 32.00 -23.96
N GLY A 720 -11.70 32.57 -25.16
CA GLY A 720 -11.66 34.02 -25.37
C GLY A 720 -10.34 34.70 -25.02
N ALA A 721 -9.36 34.01 -24.45
CA ALA A 721 -8.05 34.58 -24.18
C ALA A 721 -7.13 34.46 -25.40
N THR A 722 -6.33 35.52 -25.65
CA THR A 722 -5.30 35.52 -26.71
C THR A 722 -3.91 35.48 -26.05
N LEU A 723 -3.21 34.38 -26.25
CA LEU A 723 -1.82 34.21 -25.79
C LEU A 723 -0.87 34.16 -26.96
N THR A 724 0.33 34.67 -26.79
CA THR A 724 1.41 34.59 -27.78
C THR A 724 2.67 33.97 -27.18
N GLU A 725 3.48 33.32 -27.99
CA GLU A 725 4.78 32.79 -27.58
C GLU A 725 5.62 33.85 -26.85
N ALA A 726 5.72 35.07 -27.44
CA ALA A 726 6.49 36.18 -26.87
C ALA A 726 5.99 36.61 -25.50
N ALA A 727 4.65 36.62 -25.29
CA ALA A 727 4.05 36.99 -24.01
C ALA A 727 4.36 35.96 -22.91
N VAL A 728 4.28 34.67 -23.22
CA VAL A 728 4.60 33.58 -22.27
C VAL A 728 6.09 33.59 -21.94
N ILE A 729 6.96 33.74 -22.93
CA ILE A 729 8.43 33.83 -22.71
C ILE A 729 8.78 35.07 -21.86
N LYS A 730 8.15 36.22 -22.13
CA LYS A 730 8.34 37.42 -21.32
C LYS A 730 7.95 37.20 -19.87
N HIS A 731 6.74 36.70 -19.64
CA HIS A 731 6.23 36.41 -18.29
C HIS A 731 7.16 35.45 -17.53
N THR A 732 7.58 34.34 -18.16
CA THR A 732 8.48 33.38 -17.51
C THR A 732 9.84 33.96 -17.19
N ARG A 733 10.37 34.91 -17.98
CA ARG A 733 11.63 35.61 -17.69
C ARG A 733 11.54 36.53 -16.49
N GLU A 734 10.38 37.04 -16.18
CA GLU A 734 10.18 37.94 -15.04
C GLU A 734 10.15 37.18 -13.71
N VAL A 735 9.83 35.88 -13.73
CA VAL A 735 9.60 35.07 -12.52
C VAL A 735 10.58 33.91 -12.37
N LEU A 736 11.31 33.54 -13.42
CA LEU A 736 12.27 32.43 -13.42
C LEU A 736 13.66 32.86 -13.87
N ALA A 737 14.68 32.12 -13.44
CA ALA A 737 16.04 32.28 -13.95
C ALA A 737 16.09 32.03 -15.48
N GLY A 738 16.95 32.75 -16.20
CA GLY A 738 16.98 32.74 -17.67
C GLY A 738 17.18 31.37 -18.32
N TYR A 739 17.91 30.45 -17.68
CA TYR A 739 18.08 29.09 -18.18
C TYR A 739 16.81 28.23 -18.05
N LYS A 740 15.89 28.54 -17.12
CA LYS A 740 14.60 27.88 -16.94
C LYS A 740 13.54 28.38 -17.92
N THR A 741 13.74 29.54 -18.52
CA THR A 741 12.78 30.15 -19.45
C THR A 741 12.63 29.28 -20.71
N PRO A 742 11.41 28.96 -21.16
CA PRO A 742 11.20 28.24 -22.41
C PRO A 742 11.88 28.96 -23.61
N LYS A 743 12.54 28.19 -24.45
CA LYS A 743 13.15 28.69 -25.71
C LYS A 743 12.08 28.77 -26.81
N ARG A 744 11.09 27.93 -26.75
CA ARG A 744 9.94 27.93 -27.67
C ARG A 744 8.64 27.67 -26.88
N VAL A 745 7.58 28.30 -27.31
CA VAL A 745 6.22 28.10 -26.78
C VAL A 745 5.25 27.86 -27.95
N VAL A 746 4.54 26.75 -27.89
CA VAL A 746 3.47 26.42 -28.85
C VAL A 746 2.12 26.76 -28.23
N ILE A 747 1.35 27.61 -28.88
CA ILE A 747 -0.04 27.83 -28.48
C ILE A 747 -0.91 26.78 -29.20
N ALA A 748 -1.59 25.95 -28.45
CA ALA A 748 -2.37 24.83 -28.96
C ALA A 748 -3.83 24.89 -28.49
N GLY A 749 -4.73 24.23 -29.19
CA GLY A 749 -6.14 24.09 -28.77
C GLY A 749 -6.34 23.08 -27.64
N ALA A 750 -5.44 22.11 -27.52
CA ALA A 750 -5.45 21.09 -26.49
C ALA A 750 -4.08 20.47 -26.31
N VAL A 751 -3.78 19.85 -25.16
CA VAL A 751 -2.65 18.97 -24.95
C VAL A 751 -3.09 17.51 -24.97
N PRO A 752 -2.29 16.58 -25.55
CA PRO A 752 -2.64 15.16 -25.58
C PRO A 752 -2.64 14.57 -24.16
N LYS A 753 -3.68 13.82 -23.84
CA LYS A 753 -3.88 13.20 -22.53
C LYS A 753 -4.23 11.73 -22.67
N ASN A 754 -3.89 10.94 -21.66
CA ASN A 754 -4.46 9.60 -21.54
C ASN A 754 -5.85 9.67 -20.87
N PRO A 755 -6.64 8.58 -20.85
CA PRO A 755 -7.97 8.58 -20.25
C PRO A 755 -8.00 8.88 -18.75
N SER A 756 -6.88 8.67 -18.03
CA SER A 756 -6.76 9.08 -16.63
C SER A 756 -6.41 10.56 -16.46
N GLY A 757 -6.49 11.36 -17.54
CA GLY A 757 -6.26 12.81 -17.52
C GLY A 757 -4.79 13.24 -17.49
N LYS A 758 -3.84 12.31 -17.57
CA LYS A 758 -2.40 12.62 -17.53
C LYS A 758 -1.90 13.08 -18.90
N ILE A 759 -1.20 14.21 -18.91
CA ILE A 759 -0.59 14.77 -20.13
C ILE A 759 0.51 13.83 -20.68
N LEU A 760 0.49 13.58 -21.97
CA LEU A 760 1.40 12.69 -22.68
C LEU A 760 2.63 13.45 -23.20
N LYS A 761 3.52 13.92 -22.27
CA LYS A 761 4.75 14.68 -22.62
C LYS A 761 5.63 13.93 -23.63
N ARG A 762 5.66 12.59 -23.62
CA ARG A 762 6.41 11.78 -24.61
C ARG A 762 5.90 11.99 -26.02
N GLN A 763 4.59 12.06 -26.20
CA GLN A 763 3.99 12.34 -27.52
C GLN A 763 4.39 13.73 -27.99
N LEU A 764 4.27 14.74 -27.13
CA LEU A 764 4.68 16.12 -27.44
C LEU A 764 6.17 16.21 -27.77
N ARG A 765 7.06 15.54 -27.03
CA ARG A 765 8.50 15.48 -27.37
C ARG A 765 8.74 14.89 -28.75
N LYS A 766 8.00 13.85 -29.15
CA LYS A 766 8.15 13.23 -30.47
C LYS A 766 7.65 14.13 -31.59
N GLU A 767 6.49 14.77 -31.39
CA GLU A 767 5.87 15.66 -32.38
C GLU A 767 6.66 16.95 -32.57
N LEU A 768 7.25 17.48 -31.50
CA LEU A 768 7.92 18.77 -31.47
C LEU A 768 9.45 18.65 -31.35
N LYS A 769 10.04 17.49 -31.67
CA LYS A 769 11.45 17.19 -31.47
C LYS A 769 12.40 18.20 -32.11
N ASP A 770 12.02 18.81 -33.24
CA ASP A 770 12.85 19.71 -34.03
C ASP A 770 12.49 21.21 -33.81
N ILE A 771 11.51 21.50 -32.93
CA ILE A 771 10.95 22.86 -32.79
C ILE A 771 11.99 23.89 -32.26
N ALA A 772 12.94 23.43 -31.46
CA ALA A 772 13.98 24.27 -30.87
C ALA A 772 15.36 24.15 -31.56
N ALA A 773 15.46 23.43 -32.67
CA ALA A 773 16.75 23.15 -33.34
C ALA A 773 17.52 24.42 -33.73
N HIS A 774 16.81 25.54 -33.92
CA HIS A 774 17.35 26.83 -34.29
C HIS A 774 17.01 27.97 -33.31
N ALA A 775 16.64 27.66 -32.05
CA ALA A 775 16.24 28.63 -31.03
C ALA A 775 17.41 29.30 -30.31
#